data_d7007a5147fa71168c359808d45f1ccd
#
_entry.id   d7007a5147fa71168c359808d45f1ccd
#
_cell.length_a   1.000
_cell.length_b   1.000
_cell.length_c   1.000
_cell.angle_alpha   90.00
_cell.angle_beta   90.00
_cell.angle_gamma   90.00
#
_symmetry.space_group_name_H-M   'P 1'
#
loop_
_entity.id
_entity.type
_entity.pdbx_description
1 polymer ?
#
loop_
_entity_poly.entity_id
_entity_poly.type
_entity_poly.pdbx_seq_one_letter_code
_entity_poly.pdbx_strand_id
1 'polypeptide(L)'
;MQKFDKAMLKKEIENNARKLFRRELTELNEKEAFHAVAAAIQNQIIDDWILTTKRAEEEDRKRVYYLSMEFLMGRALGNNILNLSAHEEIKEVIEELGLNLSALEDAEPDWALGNGGLGRLAACFLDSLATLGYWACGCGIRYKYGFFKQQIVDGYQKEVADDWLKDGNPFEIRRAELAKEVRFGGWVETVQEADGRLRFVHKGYQSVEAIPYDTPVVGYDNHIVDTLRVWDAKAKETFSLDEFDKGNYQKAVESANMARNIVEVLYPNDNHYAGKELRLRQQYFFISASVQTAVDSYVKKHDGDVKHLADKVAFQLNDTHPTVAVAELMRVLMDDYHLTWDEAWEITVNTCAYTNHTIMAEALEKWPIELFSKLLPRIYQIVEEINRRFCEDVRKKYEGNAEAKIAKMAIIYDGQVKMAHLAIIGSHAVNGVAALHTEILKKQELRDFYEMYPDKFSNKTNGITQRRWLLHANPELAEWVTEKIGDRWITDLSQIEKLAVYAEDKKAQSEFMAIKRHNKERLARYIFEHNGIKVNVDSVFDVMVKRLHEYKRQLMNILHVMYLYNQIKDHPEREFYPHTFIFGAKAAAGYKTAKLTIKLINSVAEVINNDASIKDKIKVVFIEDYKVSSAEVIIPAADFSEQISTASKEASGTSNMKLMLNGALTIGTMDGANVEIVKEVGAENAFIFGMSSDEVIELEHNRSYKPMDIFNNDQEIRRVLMQLVNGFYSPEDPELFRPLYDSLLNTKESDVADRYFILKDLRAYMQAQEEAVKHFQDREWWARAAILNTAHAGKFSSDRTIEEYVKDIWHLDKIEM
;
A
#
# COMPACT_ATOMS: atom_id res chain seq x y z
N MET A 1 27.28 16.27 16.99
CA MET A 1 25.90 16.76 16.78
C MET A 1 25.82 18.24 17.05
N GLN A 2 25.35 19.00 16.09
CA GLN A 2 24.99 20.41 16.33
C GLN A 2 23.75 20.39 17.22
N LYS A 3 23.84 21.03 18.42
CA LYS A 3 22.75 21.00 19.39
C LYS A 3 21.54 21.71 18.77
N PHE A 4 20.38 21.08 18.78
CA PHE A 4 19.14 21.64 18.24
C PHE A 4 18.86 23.04 18.83
N ASP A 5 18.67 24.06 17.98
CA ASP A 5 18.50 25.44 18.42
C ASP A 5 17.02 25.75 18.70
N LYS A 6 16.61 25.53 19.97
CA LYS A 6 15.25 25.80 20.44
C LYS A 6 14.82 27.26 20.24
N ALA A 7 15.74 28.22 20.44
CA ALA A 7 15.43 29.64 20.33
C ALA A 7 15.16 30.05 18.86
N MET A 8 15.91 29.47 17.94
CA MET A 8 15.71 29.66 16.51
C MET A 8 14.35 29.07 16.08
N LEU A 9 14.03 27.82 16.47
CA LEU A 9 12.76 27.18 16.15
C LEU A 9 11.57 28.00 16.65
N LYS A 10 11.62 28.44 17.91
CA LYS A 10 10.57 29.27 18.52
C LYS A 10 10.29 30.53 17.70
N LYS A 11 11.37 31.25 17.34
CA LYS A 11 11.28 32.46 16.54
C LYS A 11 10.74 32.19 15.13
N GLU A 12 11.11 31.07 14.51
CA GLU A 12 10.59 30.69 13.20
C GLU A 12 9.11 30.38 13.22
N ILE A 13 8.61 29.64 14.24
CA ILE A 13 7.18 29.37 14.41
C ILE A 13 6.38 30.68 14.52
N GLU A 14 6.82 31.61 15.38
CA GLU A 14 6.17 32.92 15.55
C GLU A 14 6.20 33.74 14.24
N ASN A 15 7.32 33.73 13.51
CA ASN A 15 7.46 34.41 12.23
C ASN A 15 6.54 33.79 11.17
N ASN A 16 6.40 32.46 11.14
CA ASN A 16 5.51 31.79 10.20
C ASN A 16 4.04 32.09 10.49
N ALA A 17 3.63 32.20 11.77
CA ALA A 17 2.30 32.63 12.13
C ALA A 17 1.98 34.02 11.51
N ARG A 18 2.91 34.97 11.66
CA ARG A 18 2.76 36.32 11.08
C ARG A 18 2.80 36.34 9.55
N LYS A 19 3.70 35.59 8.93
CA LYS A 19 3.82 35.55 7.46
C LYS A 19 2.63 34.87 6.76
N LEU A 20 2.20 33.72 7.29
CA LEU A 20 1.16 32.92 6.65
C LEU A 20 -0.24 33.50 6.95
N PHE A 21 -0.47 33.98 8.19
CA PHE A 21 -1.81 34.30 8.66
C PHE A 21 -1.99 35.77 9.07
N ARG A 22 -0.91 36.59 9.13
CA ARG A 22 -0.91 37.98 9.59
C ARG A 22 -1.48 38.14 11.00
N ARG A 23 -1.24 37.16 11.85
CA ARG A 23 -1.71 37.09 13.23
C ARG A 23 -0.61 36.60 14.14
N GLU A 24 -0.72 36.92 15.44
CA GLU A 24 0.14 36.32 16.44
C GLU A 24 -0.22 34.83 16.64
N LEU A 25 0.75 34.02 17.06
CA LEU A 25 0.57 32.57 17.24
C LEU A 25 -0.60 32.21 18.16
N THR A 26 -0.81 33.02 19.22
CA THR A 26 -1.90 32.83 20.21
C THR A 26 -3.32 33.09 19.63
N GLU A 27 -3.40 33.68 18.46
CA GLU A 27 -4.68 33.96 17.77
C GLU A 27 -5.03 32.89 16.72
N LEU A 28 -4.13 31.94 16.49
CA LEU A 28 -4.31 30.87 15.50
C LEU A 28 -5.17 29.72 16.06
N ASN A 29 -5.97 29.11 15.19
CA ASN A 29 -6.57 27.83 15.49
C ASN A 29 -5.54 26.68 15.27
N GLU A 30 -5.89 25.46 15.71
CA GLU A 30 -4.98 24.29 15.63
C GLU A 30 -4.43 24.02 14.23
N LYS A 31 -5.25 24.14 13.17
CA LYS A 31 -4.80 23.95 11.79
C LYS A 31 -3.83 25.03 11.35
N GLU A 32 -4.11 26.28 11.66
CA GLU A 32 -3.23 27.40 11.33
C GLU A 32 -1.89 27.27 12.10
N ALA A 33 -1.97 26.89 13.38
CA ALA A 33 -0.78 26.61 14.21
C ALA A 33 0.03 25.43 13.67
N PHE A 34 -0.64 24.35 13.22
CA PHE A 34 0.01 23.23 12.51
C PHE A 34 0.82 23.74 11.30
N HIS A 35 0.24 24.56 10.43
CA HIS A 35 0.97 25.09 9.28
C HIS A 35 2.20 25.93 9.66
N ALA A 36 2.10 26.75 10.71
CA ALA A 36 3.21 27.55 11.19
C ALA A 36 4.35 26.70 11.75
N VAL A 37 4.02 25.66 12.52
CA VAL A 37 4.97 24.70 13.10
C VAL A 37 5.59 23.84 12.00
N ALA A 38 4.78 23.26 11.11
CA ALA A 38 5.24 22.39 10.02
C ALA A 38 6.20 23.13 9.09
N ALA A 39 5.94 24.40 8.76
CA ALA A 39 6.85 25.22 7.96
C ALA A 39 8.18 25.49 8.68
N ALA A 40 8.18 25.63 10.02
CA ALA A 40 9.42 25.78 10.78
C ALA A 40 10.22 24.47 10.83
N ILE A 41 9.54 23.31 10.98
CA ILE A 41 10.18 21.99 10.89
C ILE A 41 10.76 21.76 9.50
N GLN A 42 10.04 22.12 8.44
CA GLN A 42 10.54 22.05 7.06
C GLN A 42 11.85 22.84 6.88
N ASN A 43 11.96 24.03 7.48
CA ASN A 43 13.18 24.81 7.43
C ASN A 43 14.38 24.12 8.10
N GLN A 44 14.16 23.33 9.15
CA GLN A 44 15.22 22.54 9.80
C GLN A 44 15.71 21.37 8.92
N ILE A 45 14.83 20.85 8.06
CA ILE A 45 15.13 19.72 7.16
C ILE A 45 15.87 20.18 5.90
N ILE A 46 15.64 21.42 5.44
CA ILE A 46 16.02 21.85 4.10
C ILE A 46 17.53 21.85 3.86
N ASP A 47 18.31 22.19 4.87
CA ASP A 47 19.78 22.23 4.75
C ASP A 47 20.34 20.82 4.59
N ASP A 48 19.85 19.85 5.35
CA ASP A 48 20.22 18.45 5.23
C ASP A 48 19.76 17.87 3.89
N TRP A 49 18.59 18.26 3.38
CA TRP A 49 18.09 17.84 2.07
C TRP A 49 18.97 18.33 0.92
N ILE A 50 19.39 19.62 0.97
CA ILE A 50 20.34 20.19 0.02
C ILE A 50 21.71 19.48 0.12
N LEU A 51 22.19 19.27 1.34
CA LEU A 51 23.48 18.62 1.58
C LEU A 51 23.48 17.16 1.10
N THR A 52 22.43 16.40 1.36
CA THR A 52 22.27 15.02 0.87
C THR A 52 22.39 14.97 -0.65
N THR A 53 21.64 15.82 -1.36
CA THR A 53 21.68 15.87 -2.82
C THR A 53 23.08 16.21 -3.31
N LYS A 54 23.69 17.27 -2.74
CA LYS A 54 25.04 17.72 -3.13
C LYS A 54 26.10 16.62 -2.91
N ARG A 55 26.08 15.95 -1.76
CA ARG A 55 27.00 14.86 -1.44
C ARG A 55 26.84 13.68 -2.40
N ALA A 56 25.60 13.22 -2.61
CA ALA A 56 25.33 12.14 -3.54
C ALA A 56 25.79 12.46 -4.97
N GLU A 57 25.64 13.71 -5.40
CA GLU A 57 26.12 14.17 -6.70
C GLU A 57 27.66 14.27 -6.75
N GLU A 58 28.33 14.80 -5.71
CA GLU A 58 29.79 14.89 -5.64
C GLU A 58 30.45 13.51 -5.62
N GLU A 59 29.87 12.55 -4.90
CA GLU A 59 30.35 11.17 -4.79
C GLU A 59 29.95 10.29 -5.98
N ASP A 60 29.20 10.85 -6.92
CA ASP A 60 28.65 10.13 -8.09
C ASP A 60 27.89 8.85 -7.72
N ARG A 61 27.03 8.92 -6.68
CA ARG A 61 26.25 7.80 -6.18
C ARG A 61 25.18 7.38 -7.17
N LYS A 62 24.92 6.07 -7.24
CA LYS A 62 23.78 5.52 -7.98
C LYS A 62 22.48 5.88 -7.26
N ARG A 63 21.47 6.30 -8.03
CA ARG A 63 20.15 6.66 -7.51
C ARG A 63 19.08 5.66 -7.89
N VAL A 64 18.29 5.20 -6.92
CA VAL A 64 17.08 4.43 -7.19
C VAL A 64 15.88 5.35 -7.31
N TYR A 65 15.10 5.16 -8.36
CA TYR A 65 13.78 5.77 -8.54
C TYR A 65 12.73 4.69 -8.29
N TYR A 66 11.99 4.83 -7.19
CA TYR A 66 10.92 3.92 -6.82
C TYR A 66 9.63 4.40 -7.45
N LEU A 67 9.21 3.73 -8.53
CA LEU A 67 8.08 4.13 -9.37
C LEU A 67 6.82 3.44 -8.85
N SER A 68 5.90 4.19 -8.27
CA SER A 68 4.68 3.64 -7.68
C SER A 68 3.46 4.49 -7.98
N MET A 69 2.34 3.81 -8.26
CA MET A 69 1.03 4.46 -8.42
C MET A 69 0.53 5.08 -7.13
N GLU A 70 0.99 4.60 -5.98
CA GLU A 70 0.55 5.06 -4.66
C GLU A 70 1.71 5.12 -3.65
N PHE A 71 1.62 6.12 -2.75
CA PHE A 71 2.46 6.29 -1.58
C PHE A 71 1.58 6.64 -0.38
N LEU A 72 1.29 5.66 0.46
CA LEU A 72 0.44 5.85 1.64
C LEU A 72 1.27 6.36 2.82
N MET A 73 1.62 7.65 2.78
CA MET A 73 2.56 8.28 3.72
C MET A 73 1.96 8.44 5.13
N GLY A 74 0.67 8.70 5.24
CA GLY A 74 0.06 9.13 6.48
C GLY A 74 0.39 10.59 6.81
N ARG A 75 0.44 10.95 8.08
CA ARG A 75 0.84 12.26 8.58
C ARG A 75 2.36 12.37 8.63
N ALA A 76 2.89 13.56 8.34
CA ALA A 76 4.34 13.79 8.24
C ALA A 76 4.95 14.48 9.47
N LEU A 77 4.22 15.35 10.17
CA LEU A 77 4.77 16.18 11.24
C LEU A 77 5.47 15.33 12.33
N GLY A 78 4.73 14.42 12.95
CA GLY A 78 5.26 13.57 14.01
C GLY A 78 6.40 12.66 13.53
N ASN A 79 6.27 12.09 12.33
CA ASN A 79 7.33 11.26 11.74
C ASN A 79 8.62 12.05 11.45
N ASN A 80 8.51 13.25 10.93
CA ASN A 80 9.67 14.11 10.68
C ASN A 80 10.36 14.53 11.99
N ILE A 81 9.58 14.93 13.01
CA ILE A 81 10.10 15.27 14.33
C ILE A 81 10.84 14.08 14.96
N LEU A 82 10.26 12.88 14.84
CA LEU A 82 10.86 11.65 15.36
C LEU A 82 12.20 11.35 14.64
N ASN A 83 12.21 11.40 13.31
CA ASN A 83 13.38 11.07 12.52
C ASN A 83 14.51 12.10 12.64
N LEU A 84 14.20 13.36 12.96
CA LEU A 84 15.20 14.38 13.33
C LEU A 84 15.88 14.09 14.68
N SER A 85 15.42 13.08 15.44
CA SER A 85 15.93 12.73 16.78
C SER A 85 15.89 13.91 17.78
N ALA A 86 14.92 14.81 17.62
CA ALA A 86 14.77 16.05 18.39
C ALA A 86 13.36 16.17 19.01
N HIS A 87 12.69 15.03 19.24
CA HIS A 87 11.30 15.00 19.67
C HIS A 87 11.07 15.75 21.01
N GLU A 88 11.89 15.52 22.03
CA GLU A 88 11.72 16.16 23.32
C GLU A 88 12.00 17.67 23.25
N GLU A 89 13.06 18.08 22.52
CA GLU A 89 13.40 19.47 22.36
C GLU A 89 12.31 20.25 21.60
N ILE A 90 11.74 19.64 20.55
CA ILE A 90 10.66 20.27 19.78
C ILE A 90 9.38 20.34 20.60
N LYS A 91 9.05 19.27 21.33
CA LYS A 91 7.89 19.22 22.21
C LYS A 91 7.97 20.31 23.29
N GLU A 92 9.13 20.48 23.95
CA GLU A 92 9.34 21.56 24.92
C GLU A 92 9.11 22.95 24.30
N VAL A 93 9.62 23.20 23.08
CA VAL A 93 9.39 24.48 22.39
C VAL A 93 7.89 24.70 22.11
N ILE A 94 7.18 23.65 21.65
CA ILE A 94 5.74 23.71 21.36
C ILE A 94 4.95 24.01 22.64
N GLU A 95 5.28 23.34 23.75
CA GLU A 95 4.65 23.57 25.07
C GLU A 95 4.95 24.98 25.63
N GLU A 96 6.19 25.48 25.50
CA GLU A 96 6.54 26.86 25.88
C GLU A 96 5.77 27.91 25.05
N LEU A 97 5.36 27.59 23.83
CA LEU A 97 4.53 28.46 23.00
C LEU A 97 3.03 28.33 23.33
N GLY A 98 2.66 27.51 24.32
CA GLY A 98 1.27 27.28 24.74
C GLY A 98 0.49 26.38 23.77
N LEU A 99 1.18 25.61 22.92
CA LEU A 99 0.59 24.65 21.98
C LEU A 99 0.71 23.22 22.53
N ASN A 100 -0.03 22.30 21.90
CA ASN A 100 0.01 20.87 22.20
C ASN A 100 0.41 20.07 20.95
N LEU A 101 1.51 19.30 21.02
CA LEU A 101 2.04 18.57 19.87
C LEU A 101 1.03 17.55 19.33
N SER A 102 0.37 16.78 20.18
CA SER A 102 -0.64 15.80 19.73
C SER A 102 -1.82 16.45 19.03
N ALA A 103 -2.29 17.63 19.51
CA ALA A 103 -3.34 18.37 18.84
C ALA A 103 -2.91 18.89 17.45
N LEU A 104 -1.64 19.31 17.31
CA LEU A 104 -1.08 19.72 16.03
C LEU A 104 -0.97 18.53 15.04
N GLU A 105 -0.54 17.36 15.52
CA GLU A 105 -0.50 16.13 14.73
C GLU A 105 -1.92 15.72 14.29
N ASP A 106 -2.92 15.84 15.15
CA ASP A 106 -4.32 15.56 14.84
C ASP A 106 -4.94 16.56 13.85
N ALA A 107 -4.43 17.79 13.80
CA ALA A 107 -4.85 18.80 12.84
C ALA A 107 -4.32 18.53 11.42
N GLU A 108 -3.25 17.72 11.28
CA GLU A 108 -2.72 17.31 9.98
C GLU A 108 -3.62 16.25 9.33
N PRO A 109 -4.09 16.46 8.07
CA PRO A 109 -4.76 15.39 7.33
C PRO A 109 -3.77 14.30 6.92
N ASP A 110 -4.21 13.04 6.88
CA ASP A 110 -3.42 12.00 6.21
C ASP A 110 -3.27 12.37 4.73
N TRP A 111 -2.06 12.23 4.18
CA TRP A 111 -1.82 12.48 2.76
C TRP A 111 -2.51 11.41 1.92
N ALA A 112 -3.43 11.83 1.06
CA ALA A 112 -4.26 10.92 0.29
C ALA A 112 -3.59 10.47 -1.03
N LEU A 113 -2.33 10.05 -0.95
CA LEU A 113 -1.51 9.59 -2.09
C LEU A 113 -1.50 8.06 -2.25
N GLY A 114 -2.28 7.34 -1.48
CA GLY A 114 -2.33 5.88 -1.50
C GLY A 114 -3.63 5.32 -0.93
N ASN A 115 -3.78 3.99 -1.04
CA ASN A 115 -4.99 3.29 -0.61
C ASN A 115 -4.70 2.16 0.39
N GLY A 116 -3.73 1.31 0.12
CA GLY A 116 -3.54 0.07 0.88
C GLY A 116 -2.09 -0.38 1.04
N GLY A 117 -1.90 -1.71 1.07
CA GLY A 117 -0.62 -2.35 1.35
C GLY A 117 0.50 -1.96 0.40
N LEU A 118 0.22 -1.85 -0.90
CA LEU A 118 1.20 -1.45 -1.92
C LEU A 118 1.74 -0.03 -1.65
N GLY A 119 0.85 0.93 -1.38
CA GLY A 119 1.24 2.30 -1.09
C GLY A 119 1.93 2.45 0.25
N ARG A 120 1.52 1.68 1.27
CA ARG A 120 2.21 1.74 2.56
C ARG A 120 3.59 1.09 2.51
N LEU A 121 3.76 0.02 1.73
CA LEU A 121 5.08 -0.57 1.49
C LEU A 121 6.04 0.45 0.85
N ALA A 122 5.58 1.15 -0.19
CA ALA A 122 6.36 2.21 -0.83
C ALA A 122 6.80 3.29 0.18
N ALA A 123 5.90 3.72 1.07
CA ALA A 123 6.21 4.67 2.13
C ALA A 123 7.24 4.13 3.15
N CYS A 124 7.11 2.87 3.58
CA CYS A 124 8.09 2.22 4.45
C CYS A 124 9.47 2.09 3.78
N PHE A 125 9.51 1.80 2.48
CA PHE A 125 10.76 1.68 1.73
C PHE A 125 11.49 3.02 1.61
N LEU A 126 10.77 4.13 1.41
CA LEU A 126 11.38 5.46 1.40
C LEU A 126 11.99 5.80 2.77
N ASP A 127 11.29 5.54 3.86
CA ASP A 127 11.81 5.72 5.23
C ASP A 127 13.09 4.91 5.45
N SER A 128 13.09 3.63 5.03
CA SER A 128 14.24 2.75 5.15
C SER A 128 15.43 3.17 4.26
N LEU A 129 15.17 3.60 3.02
CA LEU A 129 16.23 4.09 2.12
C LEU A 129 16.96 5.29 2.72
N ALA A 130 16.20 6.29 3.21
CA ALA A 130 16.77 7.46 3.85
C ALA A 130 17.52 7.09 5.14
N THR A 131 16.93 6.24 6.00
CA THR A 131 17.56 5.82 7.26
C THR A 131 18.84 5.02 7.05
N LEU A 132 18.89 4.18 6.01
CA LEU A 132 20.07 3.40 5.66
C LEU A 132 21.14 4.19 4.90
N GLY A 133 20.82 5.41 4.47
CA GLY A 133 21.75 6.32 3.79
C GLY A 133 21.87 6.08 2.29
N TYR A 134 20.88 5.53 1.62
CA TYR A 134 20.88 5.33 0.17
C TYR A 134 20.18 6.47 -0.56
N TRP A 135 20.71 6.89 -1.70
CA TRP A 135 20.10 7.95 -2.50
C TRP A 135 18.89 7.46 -3.28
N ALA A 136 17.73 7.99 -2.97
CA ALA A 136 16.47 7.55 -3.53
C ALA A 136 15.54 8.69 -3.95
N CYS A 137 14.60 8.36 -4.83
CA CYS A 137 13.48 9.22 -5.19
C CYS A 137 12.23 8.37 -5.40
N GLY A 138 11.22 8.53 -4.56
CA GLY A 138 9.88 8.03 -4.86
C GLY A 138 9.23 8.89 -5.95
N CYS A 139 8.60 8.27 -6.95
CA CYS A 139 7.91 8.97 -8.02
C CYS A 139 6.47 8.47 -8.16
N GLY A 140 5.51 9.39 -8.09
CA GLY A 140 4.08 9.09 -8.18
C GLY A 140 3.26 10.28 -8.69
N ILE A 141 1.96 10.24 -8.45
CA ILE A 141 1.00 11.29 -8.84
C ILE A 141 0.54 12.05 -7.62
N ARG A 142 0.42 13.39 -7.75
CA ARG A 142 -0.15 14.27 -6.73
C ARG A 142 -1.67 14.27 -6.83
N TYR A 143 -2.32 13.23 -6.31
CA TYR A 143 -3.79 13.13 -6.34
C TYR A 143 -4.42 14.23 -5.49
N LYS A 144 -5.34 14.99 -6.10
CA LYS A 144 -6.03 16.08 -5.41
C LYS A 144 -7.04 15.57 -4.40
N TYR A 145 -7.75 14.50 -4.73
CA TYR A 145 -8.82 13.92 -3.92
C TYR A 145 -8.53 12.47 -3.47
N GLY A 146 -7.29 12.01 -3.64
CA GLY A 146 -6.85 10.68 -3.23
C GLY A 146 -7.62 9.53 -3.86
N PHE A 147 -7.79 8.45 -3.09
CA PHE A 147 -8.66 7.33 -3.47
C PHE A 147 -10.14 7.71 -3.25
N PHE A 148 -10.56 7.89 -2.02
CA PHE A 148 -11.77 8.55 -1.53
C PHE A 148 -11.74 8.58 0.01
N LYS A 149 -12.54 9.46 0.60
CA LYS A 149 -12.92 9.39 2.00
C LYS A 149 -14.18 8.53 2.12
N GLN A 150 -14.16 7.54 3.02
CA GLN A 150 -15.30 6.67 3.26
C GLN A 150 -16.23 7.30 4.30
N GLN A 151 -17.51 7.33 4.01
CA GLN A 151 -18.60 7.58 4.96
C GLN A 151 -19.48 6.35 5.06
N ILE A 152 -19.96 6.04 6.25
CA ILE A 152 -20.97 4.99 6.45
C ILE A 152 -22.32 5.68 6.69
N VAL A 153 -23.23 5.50 5.73
CA VAL A 153 -24.60 6.07 5.77
C VAL A 153 -25.59 4.90 5.70
N ASP A 154 -26.44 4.77 6.71
CA ASP A 154 -27.38 3.65 6.85
C ASP A 154 -26.69 2.27 6.72
N GLY A 155 -25.46 2.16 7.21
CA GLY A 155 -24.63 0.97 7.12
C GLY A 155 -23.94 0.75 5.77
N TYR A 156 -24.18 1.58 4.76
CA TYR A 156 -23.56 1.48 3.44
C TYR A 156 -22.31 2.35 3.35
N GLN A 157 -21.30 1.85 2.62
CA GLN A 157 -20.18 2.69 2.20
C GLN A 157 -20.66 3.74 1.18
N LYS A 158 -20.38 4.99 1.48
CA LYS A 158 -20.50 6.13 0.57
C LYS A 158 -19.11 6.73 0.35
N GLU A 159 -18.72 6.86 -0.92
CA GLU A 159 -17.47 7.49 -1.32
C GLU A 159 -17.66 9.00 -1.48
N VAL A 160 -16.77 9.78 -0.87
CA VAL A 160 -16.69 11.23 -1.04
C VAL A 160 -15.26 11.64 -1.33
N ALA A 161 -15.08 12.80 -1.98
CA ALA A 161 -13.74 13.31 -2.27
C ALA A 161 -12.95 13.55 -0.98
N ASP A 162 -11.70 13.10 -0.95
CA ASP A 162 -10.77 13.38 0.15
C ASP A 162 -9.95 14.63 -0.19
N ASP A 163 -10.50 15.80 0.15
CA ASP A 163 -9.89 17.10 -0.19
C ASP A 163 -8.76 17.47 0.81
N TRP A 164 -7.77 16.61 0.90
CA TRP A 164 -6.64 16.72 1.84
C TRP A 164 -5.73 17.93 1.56
N LEU A 165 -5.73 18.43 0.33
CA LEU A 165 -4.96 19.62 -0.10
C LEU A 165 -5.73 20.95 0.02
N LYS A 166 -6.93 20.94 0.61
CA LYS A 166 -7.76 22.15 0.71
C LYS A 166 -7.03 23.35 1.30
N ASP A 167 -6.24 23.11 2.33
CA ASP A 167 -5.46 24.15 3.02
C ASP A 167 -3.96 24.16 2.61
N GLY A 168 -3.61 23.37 1.56
CA GLY A 168 -2.22 23.17 1.11
C GLY A 168 -1.48 22.12 1.94
N ASN A 169 -0.24 21.80 1.51
CA ASN A 169 0.67 20.93 2.23
C ASN A 169 1.96 21.70 2.56
N PRO A 170 2.27 21.98 3.84
CA PRO A 170 3.43 22.79 4.22
C PRO A 170 4.78 22.09 3.94
N PHE A 171 4.78 20.77 3.69
CA PHE A 171 6.00 20.00 3.42
C PHE A 171 6.34 19.86 1.94
N GLU A 172 5.48 20.30 1.00
CA GLU A 172 5.78 20.19 -0.43
C GLU A 172 6.40 21.45 -1.00
N ILE A 173 7.33 21.27 -1.95
CA ILE A 173 7.96 22.34 -2.71
C ILE A 173 7.65 22.14 -4.20
N ARG A 174 6.98 23.11 -4.81
CA ARG A 174 6.70 23.10 -6.24
C ARG A 174 7.98 23.41 -7.03
N ARG A 175 8.36 22.54 -7.96
CA ARG A 175 9.58 22.61 -8.76
C ARG A 175 9.24 22.88 -10.25
N ALA A 176 8.70 24.04 -10.54
CA ALA A 176 8.25 24.38 -11.91
C ALA A 176 9.37 24.34 -12.96
N GLU A 177 10.61 24.57 -12.53
CA GLU A 177 11.81 24.53 -13.38
C GLU A 177 12.17 23.10 -13.86
N LEU A 178 11.59 22.08 -13.25
CA LEU A 178 11.75 20.67 -13.61
C LEU A 178 10.55 20.12 -14.39
N ALA A 179 9.63 20.98 -14.83
CA ALA A 179 8.45 20.55 -15.57
C ALA A 179 8.81 19.79 -16.84
N LYS A 180 7.98 18.80 -17.20
CA LYS A 180 8.14 17.94 -18.38
C LYS A 180 6.88 17.89 -19.23
N GLU A 181 7.07 17.84 -20.55
CA GLU A 181 5.96 17.64 -21.49
C GLU A 181 5.66 16.14 -21.62
N VAL A 182 4.39 15.78 -21.46
CA VAL A 182 3.89 14.41 -21.72
C VAL A 182 2.85 14.46 -22.84
N ARG A 183 2.96 13.55 -23.82
CA ARG A 183 2.19 13.56 -25.05
C ARG A 183 1.26 12.38 -25.15
N PHE A 184 0.02 12.62 -25.54
CA PHE A 184 -1.02 11.61 -25.70
C PHE A 184 -1.69 11.72 -27.09
N GLY A 185 -2.09 10.56 -27.63
CA GLY A 185 -2.80 10.50 -28.90
C GLY A 185 -1.95 10.90 -30.12
N GLY A 186 -2.60 11.35 -31.18
CA GLY A 186 -1.92 11.71 -32.41
C GLY A 186 -1.47 10.47 -33.22
N TRP A 187 -0.42 10.67 -34.01
CA TRP A 187 0.18 9.61 -34.83
C TRP A 187 1.69 9.80 -34.96
N VAL A 188 2.38 8.76 -35.44
CA VAL A 188 3.82 8.78 -35.66
C VAL A 188 4.12 8.73 -37.13
N GLU A 189 4.92 9.68 -37.62
CA GLU A 189 5.49 9.67 -38.96
C GLU A 189 6.93 9.14 -38.93
N THR A 190 7.23 8.21 -39.79
CA THR A 190 8.60 7.71 -39.97
C THR A 190 9.28 8.51 -41.09
N VAL A 191 10.38 9.17 -40.75
CA VAL A 191 11.18 9.96 -41.73
C VAL A 191 12.53 9.27 -41.87
N GLN A 192 12.94 9.01 -43.08
CA GLN A 192 14.29 8.53 -43.39
C GLN A 192 15.23 9.71 -43.51
N GLU A 193 16.26 9.73 -42.70
CA GLU A 193 17.29 10.76 -42.74
C GLU A 193 18.32 10.50 -43.83
N ALA A 194 19.13 11.50 -44.18
CA ALA A 194 20.09 11.41 -45.25
C ALA A 194 21.19 10.34 -45.05
N ASP A 195 21.44 9.95 -43.82
CA ASP A 195 22.36 8.87 -43.42
C ASP A 195 21.71 7.48 -43.39
N GLY A 196 20.43 7.37 -43.81
CA GLY A 196 19.65 6.13 -43.85
C GLY A 196 18.99 5.75 -42.54
N ARG A 197 19.20 6.47 -41.46
CA ARG A 197 18.53 6.24 -40.19
C ARG A 197 17.05 6.61 -40.27
N LEU A 198 16.22 5.91 -39.48
CA LEU A 198 14.81 6.21 -39.36
C LEU A 198 14.61 7.11 -38.13
N ARG A 199 13.94 8.25 -38.30
CA ARG A 199 13.48 9.13 -37.25
C ARG A 199 11.97 9.02 -37.11
N PHE A 200 11.50 8.90 -35.87
CA PHE A 200 10.09 8.82 -35.54
C PHE A 200 9.60 10.16 -35.01
N VAL A 201 8.64 10.77 -35.70
CA VAL A 201 8.12 12.10 -35.39
C VAL A 201 6.68 11.99 -34.90
N HIS A 202 6.45 12.26 -33.64
CA HIS A 202 5.11 12.26 -33.04
C HIS A 202 4.38 13.54 -33.41
N LYS A 203 3.22 13.45 -34.05
CA LYS A 203 2.40 14.57 -34.53
C LYS A 203 0.94 14.49 -34.06
N GLY A 204 0.26 15.63 -34.04
CA GLY A 204 -1.17 15.70 -33.70
C GLY A 204 -1.52 15.29 -32.27
N TYR A 205 -0.52 15.26 -31.39
CA TYR A 205 -0.69 14.86 -30.00
C TYR A 205 -1.30 15.98 -29.13
N GLN A 206 -1.93 15.56 -28.04
CA GLN A 206 -2.32 16.41 -26.93
C GLN A 206 -1.14 16.50 -25.94
N SER A 207 -0.78 17.73 -25.56
CA SER A 207 0.32 18.00 -24.65
C SER A 207 -0.21 18.32 -23.24
N VAL A 208 0.39 17.67 -22.24
CA VAL A 208 0.18 17.94 -20.82
C VAL A 208 1.53 18.25 -20.20
N GLU A 209 1.61 19.34 -19.43
CA GLU A 209 2.78 19.70 -18.65
C GLU A 209 2.69 19.02 -17.28
N ALA A 210 3.69 18.19 -16.96
CA ALA A 210 3.86 17.56 -15.66
C ALA A 210 4.76 18.44 -14.80
N ILE A 211 4.25 18.91 -13.66
CA ILE A 211 4.95 19.78 -12.72
C ILE A 211 5.19 19.01 -11.43
N PRO A 212 6.47 18.81 -11.02
CA PRO A 212 6.76 18.07 -9.82
C PRO A 212 6.60 18.91 -8.55
N TYR A 213 6.11 18.23 -7.52
CA TYR A 213 6.09 18.68 -6.14
C TYR A 213 6.96 17.72 -5.33
N ASP A 214 8.03 18.25 -4.73
CA ASP A 214 8.98 17.49 -3.95
C ASP A 214 8.68 17.63 -2.46
N THR A 215 8.67 16.52 -1.74
CA THR A 215 8.56 16.46 -0.29
C THR A 215 9.74 15.70 0.31
N PRO A 216 10.26 16.12 1.48
CA PRO A 216 11.39 15.44 2.11
C PRO A 216 10.97 14.11 2.71
N VAL A 217 11.87 13.15 2.62
CA VAL A 217 11.83 11.87 3.34
C VAL A 217 13.03 11.83 4.27
N VAL A 218 12.78 12.07 5.54
CA VAL A 218 13.85 12.23 6.54
C VAL A 218 14.30 10.87 7.05
N GLY A 219 15.59 10.59 7.00
CA GLY A 219 16.20 9.43 7.62
C GLY A 219 16.32 9.61 9.15
N TYR A 220 16.29 8.50 9.89
CA TYR A 220 16.37 8.54 11.34
C TYR A 220 17.80 8.85 11.82
N ASP A 221 17.96 9.96 12.52
CA ASP A 221 19.21 10.41 13.22
C ASP A 221 20.50 10.35 12.38
N ASN A 222 20.41 10.65 11.07
CA ASN A 222 21.56 10.51 10.16
C ASN A 222 21.79 11.66 9.18
N HIS A 223 21.01 12.73 9.26
CA HIS A 223 21.07 13.89 8.36
C HIS A 223 20.86 13.59 6.86
N ILE A 224 20.39 12.38 6.53
CA ILE A 224 20.02 12.03 5.16
C ILE A 224 18.56 12.40 4.91
N VAL A 225 18.31 13.07 3.80
CA VAL A 225 16.96 13.42 3.37
C VAL A 225 16.79 13.10 1.90
N ASP A 226 15.97 12.10 1.63
CA ASP A 226 15.54 11.71 0.30
C ASP A 226 14.33 12.50 -0.19
N THR A 227 13.87 12.21 -1.39
CA THR A 227 12.78 12.95 -2.04
C THR A 227 11.62 12.02 -2.39
N LEU A 228 10.40 12.40 -2.02
CA LEU A 228 9.18 11.95 -2.69
C LEU A 228 8.76 13.01 -3.69
N ARG A 229 8.78 12.67 -4.99
CA ARG A 229 8.35 13.52 -6.10
C ARG A 229 7.01 13.08 -6.63
N VAL A 230 6.01 13.93 -6.50
CA VAL A 230 4.68 13.68 -7.03
C VAL A 230 4.33 14.72 -8.11
N TRP A 231 3.76 14.22 -9.20
CA TRP A 231 3.50 15.02 -10.40
C TRP A 231 2.08 15.58 -10.42
N ASP A 232 1.97 16.88 -10.61
CA ASP A 232 0.73 17.59 -10.93
C ASP A 232 0.63 17.84 -12.43
N ALA A 233 -0.59 17.88 -12.97
CA ALA A 233 -0.85 18.03 -14.40
C ALA A 233 -1.45 19.38 -14.73
N LYS A 234 -0.89 20.06 -15.74
CA LYS A 234 -1.36 21.32 -16.26
C LYS A 234 -1.46 21.28 -17.78
N ALA A 235 -2.55 21.80 -18.34
CA ALA A 235 -2.62 21.99 -19.76
C ALA A 235 -1.68 23.12 -20.23
N LYS A 236 -1.07 22.93 -21.39
CA LYS A 236 -0.23 23.98 -22.01
C LYS A 236 -1.06 25.23 -22.32
N GLU A 237 -2.26 25.03 -22.86
CA GLU A 237 -3.28 26.06 -23.02
C GLU A 237 -4.38 25.82 -21.99
N THR A 238 -4.37 26.61 -20.92
CA THR A 238 -5.30 26.44 -19.80
C THR A 238 -6.66 27.09 -20.02
N PHE A 239 -6.74 28.02 -20.97
CA PHE A 239 -7.94 28.79 -21.24
C PHE A 239 -7.94 29.32 -22.67
N SER A 240 -8.99 28.99 -23.45
CA SER A 240 -9.16 29.54 -24.79
C SER A 240 -10.06 30.81 -24.74
N LEU A 241 -9.44 31.96 -24.89
CA LEU A 241 -10.19 33.23 -24.90
C LEU A 241 -11.15 33.31 -26.09
N ASP A 242 -10.74 32.75 -27.25
CA ASP A 242 -11.60 32.71 -28.46
C ASP A 242 -12.91 31.92 -28.24
N GLU A 243 -12.83 30.74 -27.60
CA GLU A 243 -14.03 29.98 -27.27
C GLU A 243 -14.88 30.69 -26.18
N PHE A 244 -14.24 31.28 -25.21
CA PHE A 244 -14.93 32.07 -24.16
C PHE A 244 -15.72 33.22 -24.73
N ASP A 245 -15.09 34.00 -25.64
CA ASP A 245 -15.74 35.15 -26.29
C ASP A 245 -16.94 34.75 -27.19
N LYS A 246 -16.94 33.51 -27.69
CA LYS A 246 -18.05 32.90 -28.41
C LYS A 246 -19.17 32.38 -27.50
N GLY A 247 -19.01 32.47 -26.19
CA GLY A 247 -19.98 31.94 -25.21
C GLY A 247 -19.83 30.42 -24.95
N ASN A 248 -18.80 29.79 -25.48
CA ASN A 248 -18.52 28.34 -25.30
C ASN A 248 -17.69 28.10 -24.02
N TYR A 249 -18.21 28.50 -22.86
CA TYR A 249 -17.46 28.50 -21.60
C TYR A 249 -16.88 27.14 -21.19
N GLN A 250 -17.61 26.06 -21.43
CA GLN A 250 -17.12 24.71 -21.14
C GLN A 250 -15.95 24.32 -22.04
N LYS A 251 -16.04 24.63 -23.34
CA LYS A 251 -14.99 24.36 -24.31
C LYS A 251 -13.74 25.20 -24.06
N ALA A 252 -13.92 26.42 -23.55
CA ALA A 252 -12.82 27.32 -23.19
C ALA A 252 -11.86 26.75 -22.13
N VAL A 253 -12.32 25.80 -21.30
CA VAL A 253 -11.56 25.15 -20.22
C VAL A 253 -11.38 23.64 -20.44
N GLU A 254 -11.75 23.11 -21.59
CA GLU A 254 -11.73 21.66 -21.86
C GLU A 254 -10.33 21.05 -21.70
N SER A 255 -9.31 21.68 -22.27
CA SER A 255 -7.92 21.24 -22.15
C SER A 255 -7.42 21.23 -20.69
N ALA A 256 -7.79 22.25 -19.92
CA ALA A 256 -7.47 22.33 -18.50
C ALA A 256 -8.15 21.21 -17.71
N ASN A 257 -9.43 20.92 -18.00
CA ASN A 257 -10.15 19.84 -17.34
C ASN A 257 -9.57 18.46 -17.69
N MET A 258 -9.19 18.23 -18.94
CA MET A 258 -8.57 16.96 -19.35
C MET A 258 -7.23 16.72 -18.65
N ALA A 259 -6.38 17.75 -18.54
CA ALA A 259 -5.13 17.62 -17.78
C ALA A 259 -5.42 17.35 -16.29
N ARG A 260 -6.36 18.10 -15.71
CA ARG A 260 -6.71 17.99 -14.30
C ARG A 260 -7.26 16.61 -13.92
N ASN A 261 -8.07 15.99 -14.79
CA ASN A 261 -8.60 14.65 -14.55
C ASN A 261 -7.52 13.60 -14.29
N ILE A 262 -6.33 13.76 -14.87
CA ILE A 262 -5.20 12.81 -14.69
C ILE A 262 -4.79 12.71 -13.22
N VAL A 263 -4.87 13.81 -12.47
CA VAL A 263 -4.36 13.91 -11.09
C VAL A 263 -5.46 14.08 -10.04
N GLU A 264 -6.74 13.89 -10.38
CA GLU A 264 -7.81 14.07 -9.41
C GLU A 264 -7.96 12.88 -8.46
N VAL A 265 -8.05 11.65 -8.98
CA VAL A 265 -8.44 10.47 -8.20
C VAL A 265 -7.52 9.29 -8.48
N LEU A 266 -7.05 8.65 -7.40
CA LEU A 266 -6.36 7.36 -7.45
C LEU A 266 -7.37 6.24 -7.78
N TYR A 267 -7.05 5.37 -8.72
CA TYR A 267 -7.87 4.25 -9.17
C TYR A 267 -9.29 4.66 -9.57
N PRO A 268 -9.47 5.50 -10.60
CA PRO A 268 -10.79 5.80 -11.12
C PRO A 268 -11.50 4.51 -11.54
N ASN A 269 -12.84 4.51 -11.44
CA ASN A 269 -13.64 3.36 -11.84
C ASN A 269 -13.42 3.02 -13.32
N ASP A 270 -12.94 1.80 -13.59
CA ASP A 270 -12.56 1.30 -14.91
C ASP A 270 -13.54 0.26 -15.49
N ASN A 271 -14.76 0.20 -14.97
CA ASN A 271 -15.84 -0.62 -15.53
C ASN A 271 -16.32 -0.11 -16.89
N HIS A 272 -15.83 1.04 -17.36
CA HIS A 272 -16.14 1.65 -18.66
C HIS A 272 -14.87 2.14 -19.38
N TYR A 273 -14.96 2.33 -20.69
CA TYR A 273 -13.83 2.70 -21.55
C TYR A 273 -13.10 3.96 -21.09
N ALA A 274 -13.83 5.02 -20.74
CA ALA A 274 -13.23 6.29 -20.30
C ALA A 274 -12.40 6.12 -19.01
N GLY A 275 -12.83 5.28 -18.09
CA GLY A 275 -12.08 4.98 -16.87
C GLY A 275 -10.81 4.18 -17.14
N LYS A 276 -10.87 3.22 -18.07
CA LYS A 276 -9.67 2.48 -18.52
C LYS A 276 -8.67 3.41 -19.18
N GLU A 277 -9.13 4.28 -20.08
CA GLU A 277 -8.29 5.28 -20.74
C GLU A 277 -7.63 6.21 -19.71
N LEU A 278 -8.39 6.71 -18.73
CA LEU A 278 -7.86 7.59 -17.70
C LEU A 278 -6.78 6.90 -16.86
N ARG A 279 -6.97 5.63 -16.50
CA ARG A 279 -5.94 4.87 -15.77
C ARG A 279 -4.65 4.71 -16.58
N LEU A 280 -4.74 4.43 -17.87
CA LEU A 280 -3.55 4.35 -18.73
C LEU A 280 -2.88 5.72 -18.91
N ARG A 281 -3.68 6.81 -19.01
CA ARG A 281 -3.15 8.18 -19.00
C ARG A 281 -2.37 8.49 -17.73
N GLN A 282 -2.90 8.14 -16.56
CA GLN A 282 -2.24 8.31 -15.26
C GLN A 282 -0.89 7.61 -15.22
N GLN A 283 -0.84 6.35 -15.63
CA GLN A 283 0.39 5.55 -15.64
C GLN A 283 1.45 6.17 -16.54
N TYR A 284 1.11 6.47 -17.79
CA TYR A 284 2.06 7.07 -18.72
C TYR A 284 2.48 8.48 -18.31
N PHE A 285 1.56 9.27 -17.74
CA PHE A 285 1.82 10.63 -17.29
C PHE A 285 2.98 10.71 -16.29
N PHE A 286 2.87 10.02 -15.15
CA PHE A 286 3.91 10.10 -14.14
C PHE A 286 5.20 9.37 -14.53
N ILE A 287 5.08 8.29 -15.30
CA ILE A 287 6.24 7.53 -15.77
C ILE A 287 7.03 8.33 -16.80
N SER A 288 6.40 8.91 -17.81
CA SER A 288 7.10 9.71 -18.81
C SER A 288 7.82 10.89 -18.16
N ALA A 289 7.16 11.61 -17.26
CA ALA A 289 7.79 12.72 -16.53
C ALA A 289 8.97 12.27 -15.65
N SER A 290 8.83 11.14 -14.96
CA SER A 290 9.87 10.60 -14.08
C SER A 290 11.08 10.09 -14.86
N VAL A 291 10.86 9.34 -15.94
CA VAL A 291 11.92 8.81 -16.81
C VAL A 291 12.70 9.96 -17.47
N GLN A 292 12.01 10.93 -18.08
CA GLN A 292 12.66 12.10 -18.68
C GLN A 292 13.54 12.84 -17.66
N THR A 293 13.00 13.07 -16.45
CA THR A 293 13.75 13.81 -15.42
C THR A 293 14.96 13.03 -14.90
N ALA A 294 14.84 11.71 -14.74
CA ALA A 294 15.96 10.88 -14.30
C ALA A 294 17.09 10.87 -15.36
N VAL A 295 16.74 10.70 -16.63
CA VAL A 295 17.71 10.73 -17.73
C VAL A 295 18.37 12.12 -17.86
N ASP A 296 17.57 13.20 -17.84
CA ASP A 296 18.12 14.56 -17.94
C ASP A 296 19.04 14.91 -16.77
N SER A 297 18.69 14.49 -15.55
CA SER A 297 19.56 14.71 -14.37
C SER A 297 20.88 13.96 -14.51
N TYR A 298 20.86 12.75 -15.01
CA TYR A 298 22.06 11.95 -15.27
C TYR A 298 22.91 12.60 -16.35
N VAL A 299 22.32 12.88 -17.52
CA VAL A 299 23.03 13.44 -18.70
C VAL A 299 23.69 14.78 -18.40
N LYS A 300 23.02 15.66 -17.65
CA LYS A 300 23.54 16.95 -17.23
C LYS A 300 24.86 16.82 -16.45
N LYS A 301 25.00 15.75 -15.66
CA LYS A 301 26.17 15.48 -14.85
C LYS A 301 27.29 14.76 -15.64
N HIS A 302 26.94 14.00 -16.67
CA HIS A 302 27.86 13.13 -17.42
C HIS A 302 28.11 13.59 -18.85
N ASP A 303 28.15 14.91 -19.07
CA ASP A 303 28.54 15.56 -20.34
C ASP A 303 27.79 15.05 -21.59
N GLY A 304 26.54 14.64 -21.44
CA GLY A 304 25.71 14.16 -22.54
C GLY A 304 25.80 12.65 -22.82
N ASP A 305 26.63 11.91 -22.10
CA ASP A 305 26.73 10.45 -22.27
C ASP A 305 25.56 9.74 -21.59
N VAL A 306 24.79 8.94 -22.37
CA VAL A 306 23.68 8.12 -21.85
C VAL A 306 24.04 6.63 -21.76
N LYS A 307 25.21 6.22 -22.26
CA LYS A 307 25.56 4.80 -22.41
C LYS A 307 25.77 4.08 -21.07
N HIS A 308 26.15 4.83 -20.05
CA HIS A 308 26.38 4.32 -18.70
C HIS A 308 25.23 4.63 -17.72
N LEU A 309 24.04 4.96 -18.23
CA LEU A 309 22.87 5.28 -17.41
C LEU A 309 22.56 4.20 -16.36
N ALA A 310 22.59 2.94 -16.74
CA ALA A 310 22.28 1.83 -15.85
C ALA A 310 23.25 1.67 -14.66
N ASP A 311 24.46 2.20 -14.77
CA ASP A 311 25.45 2.19 -13.68
C ASP A 311 25.07 3.18 -12.57
N LYS A 312 24.28 4.22 -12.89
CA LYS A 312 23.95 5.34 -11.99
C LYS A 312 22.44 5.53 -11.73
N VAL A 313 21.58 4.88 -12.48
CA VAL A 313 20.12 4.97 -12.37
C VAL A 313 19.52 3.57 -12.28
N ALA A 314 18.64 3.37 -11.30
CA ALA A 314 17.83 2.17 -11.19
C ALA A 314 16.35 2.56 -11.14
N PHE A 315 15.51 1.91 -11.93
CA PHE A 315 14.05 2.02 -11.87
C PHE A 315 13.45 0.76 -11.26
N GLN A 316 12.80 0.92 -10.10
CA GLN A 316 12.03 -0.17 -9.51
C GLN A 316 10.56 -0.01 -9.87
N LEU A 317 10.02 -0.98 -10.59
CA LEU A 317 8.61 -1.04 -10.98
C LEU A 317 7.80 -1.69 -9.86
N ASN A 318 7.04 -0.87 -9.11
CA ASN A 318 6.19 -1.36 -8.03
C ASN A 318 4.85 -1.83 -8.57
N ASP A 319 4.71 -3.13 -8.78
CA ASP A 319 3.66 -3.80 -9.55
C ASP A 319 3.73 -3.47 -11.05
N THR A 320 2.66 -3.73 -11.81
CA THR A 320 2.59 -3.51 -13.27
C THR A 320 2.24 -2.06 -13.64
N HIS A 321 1.78 -1.25 -12.70
CA HIS A 321 1.35 0.13 -12.95
C HIS A 321 2.42 1.00 -13.63
N PRO A 322 3.72 0.90 -13.29
CA PRO A 322 4.77 1.69 -13.92
C PRO A 322 5.44 1.01 -15.12
N THR A 323 4.91 -0.09 -15.63
CA THR A 323 5.58 -0.93 -16.66
C THR A 323 5.85 -0.20 -17.97
N VAL A 324 5.06 0.81 -18.32
CA VAL A 324 5.34 1.64 -19.49
C VAL A 324 6.71 2.32 -19.45
N ALA A 325 7.38 2.34 -18.31
CA ALA A 325 8.75 2.82 -18.15
C ALA A 325 9.75 2.10 -19.06
N VAL A 326 9.56 0.82 -19.32
CA VAL A 326 10.38 0.03 -20.25
C VAL A 326 10.35 0.65 -21.64
N ALA A 327 9.16 0.87 -22.20
CA ALA A 327 9.01 1.45 -23.53
C ALA A 327 9.31 2.95 -23.56
N GLU A 328 9.02 3.69 -22.50
CA GLU A 328 9.34 5.13 -22.41
C GLU A 328 10.84 5.36 -22.33
N LEU A 329 11.59 4.56 -21.58
CA LEU A 329 13.05 4.68 -21.55
C LEU A 329 13.65 4.36 -22.93
N MET A 330 13.15 3.33 -23.62
CA MET A 330 13.50 3.05 -25.01
C MET A 330 13.25 4.26 -25.92
N ARG A 331 12.07 4.89 -25.80
CA ARG A 331 11.72 6.08 -26.59
C ARG A 331 12.72 7.22 -26.34
N VAL A 332 12.99 7.53 -25.06
CA VAL A 332 13.92 8.60 -24.71
C VAL A 332 15.29 8.32 -25.28
N LEU A 333 15.84 7.11 -25.08
CA LEU A 333 17.18 6.75 -25.55
C LEU A 333 17.30 6.76 -27.08
N MET A 334 16.28 6.29 -27.80
CA MET A 334 16.31 6.23 -29.28
C MET A 334 15.91 7.54 -29.93
N ASP A 335 14.81 8.15 -29.51
CA ASP A 335 14.23 9.30 -30.19
C ASP A 335 14.89 10.62 -29.76
N ASP A 336 15.26 10.77 -28.49
CA ASP A 336 15.85 12.01 -27.95
C ASP A 336 17.39 11.96 -27.93
N TYR A 337 18.02 10.77 -27.69
CA TYR A 337 19.47 10.60 -27.64
C TYR A 337 20.07 9.80 -28.81
N HIS A 338 19.26 9.38 -29.76
CA HIS A 338 19.66 8.75 -31.02
C HIS A 338 20.47 7.46 -30.90
N LEU A 339 20.28 6.67 -29.83
CA LEU A 339 20.87 5.35 -29.70
C LEU A 339 20.22 4.36 -30.67
N THR A 340 20.98 3.34 -31.04
CA THR A 340 20.43 2.17 -31.75
C THR A 340 19.47 1.39 -30.83
N TRP A 341 18.65 0.56 -31.42
CA TRP A 341 17.74 -0.32 -30.64
C TRP A 341 18.50 -1.19 -29.64
N ASP A 342 19.58 -1.80 -30.07
CA ASP A 342 20.29 -2.78 -29.22
C ASP A 342 21.01 -2.08 -28.04
N GLU A 343 21.63 -0.91 -28.27
CA GLU A 343 22.20 -0.08 -27.20
C GLU A 343 21.10 0.37 -26.20
N ALA A 344 19.99 0.88 -26.72
CA ALA A 344 18.87 1.35 -25.85
C ALA A 344 18.24 0.19 -25.07
N TRP A 345 18.12 -0.99 -25.66
CA TRP A 345 17.55 -2.17 -25.02
C TRP A 345 18.43 -2.69 -23.89
N GLU A 346 19.74 -2.79 -24.12
CA GLU A 346 20.68 -3.20 -23.07
C GLU A 346 20.63 -2.26 -21.86
N ILE A 347 20.65 -0.95 -22.09
CA ILE A 347 20.53 0.05 -21.03
C ILE A 347 19.18 -0.09 -20.31
N THR A 348 18.08 -0.22 -21.06
CA THR A 348 16.71 -0.30 -20.49
C THR A 348 16.56 -1.52 -19.58
N VAL A 349 16.95 -2.69 -20.03
CA VAL A 349 16.84 -3.93 -19.25
C VAL A 349 17.69 -3.84 -17.97
N ASN A 350 18.91 -3.32 -18.06
CA ASN A 350 19.80 -3.17 -16.90
C ASN A 350 19.39 -2.06 -15.92
N THR A 351 18.53 -1.14 -16.36
CA THR A 351 18.00 -0.06 -15.50
C THR A 351 16.74 -0.47 -14.77
N CYS A 352 15.88 -1.32 -15.36
CA CYS A 352 14.56 -1.69 -14.84
C CYS A 352 14.60 -2.99 -14.04
N ALA A 353 13.87 -3.01 -12.93
CA ALA A 353 13.55 -4.20 -12.14
C ALA A 353 12.08 -4.18 -11.74
N TYR A 354 11.45 -5.35 -11.64
CA TYR A 354 10.00 -5.50 -11.44
C TYR A 354 9.69 -6.30 -10.17
N THR A 355 8.84 -5.73 -9.33
CA THR A 355 8.24 -6.41 -8.17
C THR A 355 6.80 -6.78 -8.48
N ASN A 356 6.46 -8.07 -8.42
CA ASN A 356 5.08 -8.54 -8.54
C ASN A 356 4.42 -8.57 -7.15
N HIS A 357 3.20 -8.00 -7.05
CA HIS A 357 2.38 -8.00 -5.83
C HIS A 357 1.08 -8.82 -5.96
N THR A 358 0.91 -9.54 -7.07
CA THR A 358 -0.36 -10.18 -7.43
C THR A 358 -0.14 -11.66 -7.72
N ILE A 359 -0.96 -12.52 -7.10
CA ILE A 359 -0.98 -13.96 -7.42
C ILE A 359 -2.05 -14.28 -8.45
N MET A 360 -3.22 -13.63 -8.37
CA MET A 360 -4.37 -13.96 -9.22
C MET A 360 -4.12 -13.52 -10.66
N ALA A 361 -4.08 -14.47 -11.60
CA ALA A 361 -3.84 -14.22 -13.04
C ALA A 361 -4.84 -13.22 -13.66
N GLU A 362 -6.11 -13.25 -13.22
CA GLU A 362 -7.14 -12.33 -13.69
C GLU A 362 -6.91 -10.87 -13.25
N ALA A 363 -6.14 -10.66 -12.18
CA ALA A 363 -5.79 -9.33 -11.69
C ALA A 363 -4.52 -8.76 -12.33
N LEU A 364 -3.80 -9.55 -13.16
CA LEU A 364 -2.68 -9.05 -13.95
C LEU A 364 -3.20 -8.08 -15.02
N GLU A 365 -2.61 -6.89 -15.04
CA GLU A 365 -3.06 -5.77 -15.85
C GLU A 365 -2.83 -6.03 -17.35
N LYS A 366 -3.86 -5.76 -18.16
CA LYS A 366 -3.84 -5.88 -19.60
C LYS A 366 -4.69 -4.77 -20.23
N TRP A 367 -4.26 -4.28 -21.38
CA TRP A 367 -4.93 -3.20 -22.09
C TRP A 367 -5.36 -3.64 -23.49
N PRO A 368 -6.58 -3.30 -23.93
CA PRO A 368 -6.97 -3.49 -25.34
C PRO A 368 -5.98 -2.77 -26.27
N ILE A 369 -5.56 -3.44 -27.35
CA ILE A 369 -4.64 -2.86 -28.34
C ILE A 369 -5.18 -1.54 -28.89
N GLU A 370 -6.48 -1.46 -29.21
CA GLU A 370 -7.11 -0.26 -29.74
C GLU A 370 -6.94 0.94 -28.80
N LEU A 371 -7.17 0.74 -27.50
CA LEU A 371 -7.01 1.79 -26.50
C LEU A 371 -5.54 2.20 -26.38
N PHE A 372 -4.65 1.22 -26.25
CA PHE A 372 -3.23 1.48 -26.02
C PHE A 372 -2.57 2.17 -27.22
N SER A 373 -2.79 1.65 -28.43
CA SER A 373 -2.21 2.20 -29.67
C SER A 373 -2.73 3.58 -30.02
N LYS A 374 -4.02 3.85 -29.77
CA LYS A 374 -4.61 5.17 -30.00
C LYS A 374 -4.11 6.21 -29.01
N LEU A 375 -3.99 5.84 -27.74
CA LEU A 375 -3.55 6.77 -26.68
C LEU A 375 -2.05 7.01 -26.72
N LEU A 376 -1.25 5.98 -26.98
CA LEU A 376 0.21 5.98 -26.89
C LEU A 376 0.86 5.42 -28.16
N PRO A 377 0.68 6.05 -29.33
CA PRO A 377 1.05 5.46 -30.60
C PRO A 377 2.55 5.14 -30.72
N ARG A 378 3.45 6.01 -30.22
CA ARG A 378 4.90 5.75 -30.27
C ARG A 378 5.31 4.64 -29.31
N ILE A 379 4.76 4.64 -28.11
CA ILE A 379 5.00 3.60 -27.11
C ILE A 379 4.51 2.24 -27.61
N TYR A 380 3.34 2.19 -28.28
CA TYR A 380 2.82 0.98 -28.85
C TYR A 380 3.77 0.39 -29.93
N GLN A 381 4.32 1.21 -30.84
CA GLN A 381 5.31 0.76 -31.82
C GLN A 381 6.53 0.11 -31.15
N ILE A 382 7.00 0.68 -30.04
CA ILE A 382 8.14 0.13 -29.30
C ILE A 382 7.76 -1.20 -28.64
N VAL A 383 6.59 -1.27 -28.00
CA VAL A 383 6.08 -2.51 -27.39
C VAL A 383 5.88 -3.61 -28.44
N GLU A 384 5.39 -3.26 -29.63
CA GLU A 384 5.22 -4.17 -30.77
C GLU A 384 6.55 -4.78 -31.22
N GLU A 385 7.61 -3.97 -31.32
CA GLU A 385 8.94 -4.44 -31.70
C GLU A 385 9.60 -5.26 -30.57
N ILE A 386 9.41 -4.89 -29.29
CA ILE A 386 9.85 -5.72 -28.17
C ILE A 386 9.17 -7.09 -28.23
N ASN A 387 7.86 -7.12 -28.46
CA ASN A 387 7.09 -8.36 -28.59
C ASN A 387 7.58 -9.22 -29.76
N ARG A 388 7.80 -8.62 -30.94
CA ARG A 388 8.30 -9.31 -32.11
C ARG A 388 9.64 -10.01 -31.84
N ARG A 389 10.60 -9.29 -31.28
CA ARG A 389 11.93 -9.82 -30.93
C ARG A 389 11.84 -10.92 -29.88
N PHE A 390 11.03 -10.71 -28.84
CA PHE A 390 10.80 -11.73 -27.83
C PHE A 390 10.20 -13.02 -28.41
N CYS A 391 9.21 -12.92 -29.30
CA CYS A 391 8.62 -14.08 -29.96
C CYS A 391 9.65 -14.82 -30.82
N GLU A 392 10.59 -14.12 -31.48
CA GLU A 392 11.70 -14.73 -32.23
C GLU A 392 12.64 -15.52 -31.29
N ASP A 393 12.94 -14.97 -30.13
CA ASP A 393 13.78 -15.66 -29.12
C ASP A 393 13.08 -16.90 -28.54
N VAL A 394 11.76 -16.85 -28.32
CA VAL A 394 10.96 -18.02 -27.93
C VAL A 394 11.02 -19.10 -29.02
N ARG A 395 10.90 -18.72 -30.32
CA ARG A 395 11.01 -19.67 -31.43
C ARG A 395 12.37 -20.34 -31.52
N LYS A 396 13.44 -19.59 -31.27
CA LYS A 396 14.81 -20.14 -31.22
C LYS A 396 15.01 -21.11 -30.06
N LYS A 397 14.43 -20.81 -28.89
CA LYS A 397 14.64 -21.62 -27.67
C LYS A 397 13.76 -22.88 -27.62
N TYR A 398 12.55 -22.83 -28.15
CA TYR A 398 11.53 -23.87 -27.98
C TYR A 398 11.10 -24.49 -29.35
N GLU A 399 12.05 -25.07 -30.08
CA GLU A 399 11.78 -25.77 -31.34
C GLU A 399 10.65 -26.83 -31.19
N GLY A 400 9.65 -26.78 -32.05
CA GLY A 400 8.51 -27.72 -32.02
C GLY A 400 7.34 -27.37 -31.08
N ASN A 401 7.50 -26.46 -30.13
CA ASN A 401 6.44 -26.00 -29.22
C ASN A 401 6.36 -24.47 -29.05
N ALA A 402 7.02 -23.74 -29.93
CA ALA A 402 7.17 -22.29 -29.82
C ALA A 402 5.83 -21.53 -29.82
N GLU A 403 4.89 -21.88 -30.71
CA GLU A 403 3.63 -21.13 -30.81
C GLU A 403 2.73 -21.32 -29.57
N ALA A 404 2.75 -22.48 -28.93
CA ALA A 404 2.05 -22.70 -27.67
C ALA A 404 2.67 -21.89 -26.52
N LYS A 405 4.00 -21.73 -26.50
CA LYS A 405 4.72 -20.87 -25.54
C LYS A 405 4.44 -19.39 -25.83
N ILE A 406 4.46 -18.95 -27.10
CA ILE A 406 4.14 -17.58 -27.51
C ILE A 406 2.72 -17.20 -27.08
N ALA A 407 1.73 -18.08 -27.27
CA ALA A 407 0.37 -17.82 -26.83
C ALA A 407 0.25 -17.51 -25.33
N LYS A 408 1.14 -18.09 -24.50
CA LYS A 408 1.18 -17.86 -23.04
C LYS A 408 2.06 -16.67 -22.64
N MET A 409 3.14 -16.41 -23.36
CA MET A 409 4.23 -15.51 -22.92
C MET A 409 4.29 -14.18 -23.69
N ALA A 410 3.69 -14.09 -24.87
CA ALA A 410 3.75 -12.88 -25.66
C ALA A 410 3.17 -11.67 -24.91
N ILE A 411 3.77 -10.50 -25.13
CA ILE A 411 3.29 -9.22 -24.60
C ILE A 411 1.97 -8.86 -25.26
N ILE A 412 1.92 -9.00 -26.58
CA ILE A 412 0.73 -8.72 -27.40
C ILE A 412 0.16 -10.05 -27.89
N TYR A 413 -1.01 -10.39 -27.35
CA TYR A 413 -1.73 -11.60 -27.73
C TYR A 413 -3.23 -11.45 -27.46
N ASP A 414 -4.07 -12.04 -28.32
CA ASP A 414 -5.54 -12.02 -28.21
C ASP A 414 -6.13 -10.61 -28.01
N GLY A 415 -5.65 -9.66 -28.83
CA GLY A 415 -6.13 -8.28 -28.79
C GLY A 415 -5.74 -7.46 -27.55
N GLN A 416 -4.84 -7.97 -26.71
CA GLN A 416 -4.43 -7.34 -25.44
C GLN A 416 -2.92 -7.10 -25.36
N VAL A 417 -2.52 -6.04 -24.65
CA VAL A 417 -1.16 -5.76 -24.23
C VAL A 417 -1.03 -6.18 -22.76
N LYS A 418 -0.21 -7.19 -22.48
CA LYS A 418 -0.04 -7.79 -21.14
C LYS A 418 1.13 -7.14 -20.43
N MET A 419 0.84 -6.33 -19.41
CA MET A 419 1.83 -5.49 -18.77
C MET A 419 2.85 -6.28 -17.92
N ALA A 420 2.43 -7.32 -17.21
CA ALA A 420 3.36 -8.17 -16.45
C ALA A 420 4.40 -8.83 -17.38
N HIS A 421 4.01 -9.26 -18.57
CA HIS A 421 4.92 -9.84 -19.54
C HIS A 421 5.95 -8.81 -20.03
N LEU A 422 5.52 -7.59 -20.34
CA LEU A 422 6.43 -6.49 -20.69
C LEU A 422 7.40 -6.17 -19.55
N ALA A 423 6.92 -6.13 -18.32
CA ALA A 423 7.75 -5.87 -17.14
C ALA A 423 8.84 -6.93 -16.95
N ILE A 424 8.50 -8.22 -17.08
CA ILE A 424 9.45 -9.34 -16.94
C ILE A 424 10.50 -9.32 -18.04
N ILE A 425 10.08 -9.11 -19.29
CA ILE A 425 10.96 -9.11 -20.46
C ILE A 425 11.91 -7.90 -20.39
N GLY A 426 11.41 -6.75 -20.03
CA GLY A 426 12.16 -5.49 -19.99
C GLY A 426 12.93 -5.21 -18.69
N SER A 427 12.98 -6.15 -17.77
CA SER A 427 13.68 -6.00 -16.49
C SER A 427 14.80 -7.03 -16.33
N HIS A 428 15.89 -6.66 -15.62
CA HIS A 428 16.96 -7.60 -15.29
C HIS A 428 16.63 -8.46 -14.07
N ALA A 429 15.71 -8.01 -13.21
CA ALA A 429 15.30 -8.73 -12.02
C ALA A 429 13.77 -8.68 -11.83
N VAL A 430 13.23 -9.79 -11.35
CA VAL A 430 11.81 -9.97 -11.00
C VAL A 430 11.75 -10.57 -9.61
N ASN A 431 11.00 -9.95 -8.70
CA ASN A 431 10.85 -10.54 -7.37
C ASN A 431 9.39 -10.68 -6.94
N GLY A 432 9.14 -11.74 -6.16
CA GLY A 432 7.97 -11.85 -5.32
C GLY A 432 8.20 -11.18 -3.96
N VAL A 433 7.17 -11.14 -3.12
CA VAL A 433 7.14 -10.33 -1.88
C VAL A 433 6.96 -11.16 -0.59
N ALA A 434 6.96 -12.47 -0.72
CA ALA A 434 7.05 -13.46 0.35
C ALA A 434 7.56 -14.79 -0.23
N ALA A 435 8.11 -15.65 0.60
CA ALA A 435 8.69 -16.93 0.15
C ALA A 435 7.66 -17.79 -0.59
N LEU A 436 6.48 -17.99 -0.01
CA LEU A 436 5.39 -18.75 -0.63
C LEU A 436 4.94 -18.12 -1.95
N HIS A 437 4.74 -16.81 -1.98
CA HIS A 437 4.36 -16.07 -3.18
C HIS A 437 5.36 -16.30 -4.32
N THR A 438 6.64 -16.18 -4.04
CA THR A 438 7.70 -16.37 -5.03
C THR A 438 7.70 -17.79 -5.60
N GLU A 439 7.47 -18.81 -4.76
CA GLU A 439 7.37 -20.20 -5.21
C GLU A 439 6.12 -20.43 -6.09
N ILE A 440 4.99 -19.81 -5.75
CA ILE A 440 3.76 -19.86 -6.60
C ILE A 440 4.03 -19.21 -7.96
N LEU A 441 4.70 -18.06 -7.99
CA LEU A 441 5.07 -17.40 -9.24
C LEU A 441 5.95 -18.31 -10.12
N LYS A 442 6.99 -18.92 -9.53
CA LYS A 442 7.94 -19.79 -10.25
C LYS A 442 7.32 -21.08 -10.76
N LYS A 443 6.44 -21.70 -9.96
CA LYS A 443 5.89 -23.03 -10.27
C LYS A 443 4.58 -23.00 -11.05
N GLN A 444 3.85 -21.88 -11.02
CA GLN A 444 2.49 -21.77 -11.57
C GLN A 444 2.33 -20.56 -12.46
N GLU A 445 2.08 -19.38 -11.88
CA GLU A 445 1.63 -18.19 -12.60
C GLU A 445 2.60 -17.70 -13.67
N LEU A 446 3.90 -17.68 -13.38
CA LEU A 446 4.96 -17.21 -14.26
C LEU A 446 5.97 -18.32 -14.60
N ARG A 447 5.53 -19.57 -14.52
CA ARG A 447 6.39 -20.74 -14.74
C ARG A 447 7.13 -20.67 -16.07
N ASP A 448 6.46 -20.37 -17.18
CA ASP A 448 7.10 -20.31 -18.50
C ASP A 448 8.20 -19.24 -18.56
N PHE A 449 8.02 -18.11 -17.87
CA PHE A 449 9.03 -17.06 -17.74
C PHE A 449 10.18 -17.49 -16.83
N TYR A 450 9.89 -18.18 -15.75
CA TYR A 450 10.94 -18.73 -14.87
C TYR A 450 11.81 -19.79 -15.58
N GLU A 451 11.18 -20.66 -16.38
CA GLU A 451 11.90 -21.63 -17.23
C GLU A 451 12.78 -20.92 -18.28
N MET A 452 12.35 -19.76 -18.79
CA MET A 452 13.10 -18.98 -19.77
C MET A 452 14.22 -18.15 -19.15
N TYR A 453 13.98 -17.56 -17.98
CA TYR A 453 14.87 -16.62 -17.30
C TYR A 453 15.01 -16.94 -15.79
N PRO A 454 15.54 -18.11 -15.41
CA PRO A 454 15.56 -18.52 -13.98
C PRO A 454 16.33 -17.54 -13.09
N ASP A 455 17.40 -16.95 -13.61
CA ASP A 455 18.29 -16.06 -12.86
C ASP A 455 17.63 -14.68 -12.53
N LYS A 456 16.56 -14.29 -13.24
CA LYS A 456 15.85 -13.06 -12.93
C LYS A 456 15.02 -13.13 -11.65
N PHE A 457 14.57 -14.34 -11.23
CA PHE A 457 13.56 -14.50 -10.20
C PHE A 457 14.16 -14.67 -8.81
N SER A 458 13.79 -13.79 -7.88
CA SER A 458 14.19 -13.88 -6.48
C SER A 458 13.02 -13.53 -5.54
N ASN A 459 13.17 -13.87 -4.26
CA ASN A 459 12.24 -13.44 -3.21
C ASN A 459 12.83 -12.26 -2.44
N LYS A 460 11.99 -11.24 -2.19
CA LYS A 460 12.25 -10.17 -1.24
C LYS A 460 11.04 -10.06 -0.33
N THR A 461 11.09 -10.75 0.81
CA THR A 461 9.98 -10.70 1.78
C THR A 461 9.76 -9.26 2.21
N ASN A 462 8.51 -8.79 2.12
CA ASN A 462 8.12 -7.47 2.54
C ASN A 462 8.49 -7.20 4.00
N GLY A 463 8.53 -5.94 4.35
CA GLY A 463 8.76 -5.47 5.70
C GLY A 463 8.03 -4.16 5.98
N ILE A 464 8.08 -3.74 7.22
CA ILE A 464 7.51 -2.49 7.73
C ILE A 464 8.58 -1.68 8.44
N THR A 465 8.44 -0.36 8.48
CA THR A 465 9.35 0.46 9.28
C THR A 465 8.94 0.43 10.76
N GLN A 466 9.84 -0.02 11.62
CA GLN A 466 9.65 -0.01 13.07
C GLN A 466 9.56 1.39 13.66
N ARG A 467 10.08 2.41 12.96
CA ARG A 467 10.03 3.80 13.39
C ARG A 467 8.58 4.30 13.42
N ARG A 468 7.80 4.12 12.35
CA ARG A 468 6.38 4.46 12.38
C ARG A 468 5.55 3.49 13.22
N TRP A 469 5.76 2.17 13.06
CA TRP A 469 4.82 1.17 13.57
C TRP A 469 5.09 0.69 15.01
N LEU A 470 6.23 1.04 15.59
CA LEU A 470 6.52 0.83 17.01
C LEU A 470 6.91 2.14 17.68
N LEU A 471 7.98 2.80 17.27
CA LEU A 471 8.51 3.99 17.93
C LEU A 471 7.49 5.14 17.99
N HIS A 472 6.81 5.43 16.87
CA HIS A 472 5.79 6.48 16.79
C HIS A 472 4.40 6.02 17.28
N ALA A 473 3.91 4.87 16.79
CA ALA A 473 2.54 4.44 17.07
C ALA A 473 2.32 3.93 18.48
N ASN A 474 3.36 3.39 19.13
CA ASN A 474 3.30 2.77 20.46
C ASN A 474 4.47 3.21 21.36
N PRO A 475 4.54 4.49 21.73
CA PRO A 475 5.68 5.05 22.44
C PRO A 475 5.95 4.37 23.80
N GLU A 476 4.91 3.96 24.55
CA GLU A 476 5.10 3.23 25.81
C GLU A 476 5.77 1.87 25.60
N LEU A 477 5.40 1.14 24.55
CA LEU A 477 6.08 -0.13 24.22
C LEU A 477 7.50 0.13 23.73
N ALA A 478 7.73 1.17 22.93
CA ALA A 478 9.05 1.55 22.47
C ALA A 478 9.99 1.91 23.62
N GLU A 479 9.51 2.66 24.62
CA GLU A 479 10.25 2.98 25.83
C GLU A 479 10.58 1.70 26.61
N TRP A 480 9.60 0.84 26.85
CA TRP A 480 9.80 -0.44 27.55
C TRP A 480 10.84 -1.32 26.82
N VAL A 481 10.76 -1.43 25.49
CA VAL A 481 11.76 -2.16 24.69
C VAL A 481 13.14 -1.56 24.88
N THR A 482 13.26 -0.23 24.80
CA THR A 482 14.53 0.49 24.96
C THR A 482 15.13 0.31 26.36
N GLU A 483 14.31 0.31 27.41
CA GLU A 483 14.75 0.01 28.79
C GLU A 483 15.31 -1.42 28.92
N LYS A 484 14.71 -2.39 28.24
CA LYS A 484 15.13 -3.80 28.32
C LYS A 484 16.36 -4.13 27.50
N ILE A 485 16.50 -3.59 26.28
CA ILE A 485 17.52 -4.03 25.33
C ILE A 485 18.38 -2.90 24.71
N GLY A 486 18.18 -1.65 25.11
CA GLY A 486 18.79 -0.47 24.50
C GLY A 486 18.07 -0.02 23.23
N ASP A 487 18.52 1.06 22.62
CA ASP A 487 17.89 1.78 21.51
C ASP A 487 18.27 1.28 20.10
N ARG A 488 19.22 0.36 19.98
CA ARG A 488 19.71 -0.13 18.70
C ARG A 488 18.65 -0.75 17.79
N TRP A 489 17.55 -1.23 18.37
CA TRP A 489 16.43 -1.80 17.60
C TRP A 489 15.79 -0.79 16.65
N ILE A 490 15.91 0.50 16.91
CA ILE A 490 15.32 1.56 16.07
C ILE A 490 15.92 1.56 14.66
N THR A 491 17.21 1.27 14.55
CA THR A 491 17.94 1.22 13.26
C THR A 491 18.37 -0.20 12.87
N ASP A 492 18.19 -1.17 13.75
CA ASP A 492 18.46 -2.59 13.51
C ASP A 492 17.44 -3.44 14.28
N LEU A 493 16.30 -3.71 13.65
CA LEU A 493 15.20 -4.44 14.30
C LEU A 493 15.58 -5.89 14.67
N SER A 494 16.69 -6.45 14.16
CA SER A 494 17.15 -7.77 14.60
C SER A 494 17.47 -7.83 16.10
N GLN A 495 17.81 -6.69 16.69
CA GLN A 495 18.08 -6.57 18.14
C GLN A 495 16.87 -6.90 19.01
N ILE A 496 15.63 -6.79 18.45
CA ILE A 496 14.39 -7.01 19.23
C ILE A 496 14.27 -8.46 19.71
N GLU A 497 14.95 -9.40 19.09
CA GLU A 497 15.01 -10.81 19.51
C GLU A 497 15.51 -10.96 20.97
N LYS A 498 16.32 -10.03 21.46
CA LYS A 498 16.78 -10.01 22.87
C LYS A 498 15.63 -9.93 23.87
N LEU A 499 14.45 -9.51 23.45
CA LEU A 499 13.25 -9.51 24.32
C LEU A 499 12.78 -10.92 24.70
N ALA A 500 13.14 -11.94 23.92
CA ALA A 500 12.69 -13.31 24.17
C ALA A 500 13.04 -13.83 25.59
N VAL A 501 14.15 -13.36 26.16
CA VAL A 501 14.54 -13.77 27.53
C VAL A 501 13.59 -13.25 28.62
N TYR A 502 12.80 -12.21 28.31
CA TYR A 502 11.83 -11.63 29.24
C TYR A 502 10.44 -12.29 29.14
N ALA A 503 10.24 -13.20 28.20
CA ALA A 503 8.94 -13.85 28.01
C ALA A 503 8.50 -14.68 29.22
N GLU A 504 9.45 -15.25 29.98
CA GLU A 504 9.18 -15.99 31.22
C GLU A 504 9.24 -15.13 32.49
N ASP A 505 9.59 -13.86 32.39
CA ASP A 505 9.69 -12.94 33.52
C ASP A 505 8.30 -12.36 33.88
N LYS A 506 7.79 -12.70 35.06
CA LYS A 506 6.46 -12.27 35.54
C LYS A 506 6.31 -10.76 35.59
N LYS A 507 7.37 -10.01 35.94
CA LYS A 507 7.35 -8.57 35.98
C LYS A 507 7.25 -8.00 34.56
N ALA A 508 8.08 -8.49 33.64
CA ALA A 508 8.02 -8.09 32.24
C ALA A 508 6.66 -8.40 31.60
N GLN A 509 6.09 -9.57 31.88
CA GLN A 509 4.73 -9.93 31.45
C GLN A 509 3.69 -8.92 31.94
N SER A 510 3.73 -8.56 33.22
CA SER A 510 2.80 -7.59 33.81
C SER A 510 2.96 -6.18 33.21
N GLU A 511 4.20 -5.73 33.02
CA GLU A 511 4.51 -4.43 32.37
C GLU A 511 3.99 -4.40 30.93
N PHE A 512 4.28 -5.43 30.14
CA PHE A 512 3.83 -5.53 28.75
C PHE A 512 2.30 -5.52 28.62
N MET A 513 1.60 -6.26 29.48
CA MET A 513 0.14 -6.31 29.47
C MET A 513 -0.49 -5.00 29.98
N ALA A 514 0.18 -4.26 30.86
CA ALA A 514 -0.26 -2.92 31.28
C ALA A 514 -0.20 -1.93 30.11
N ILE A 515 0.89 -1.94 29.33
CA ILE A 515 1.02 -1.13 28.12
C ILE A 515 -0.08 -1.49 27.10
N LYS A 516 -0.32 -2.80 26.87
CA LYS A 516 -1.42 -3.26 26.01
C LYS A 516 -2.77 -2.72 26.49
N ARG A 517 -3.02 -2.73 27.81
CA ARG A 517 -4.25 -2.19 28.38
C ARG A 517 -4.40 -0.69 28.11
N HIS A 518 -3.37 0.11 28.29
CA HIS A 518 -3.40 1.55 27.98
C HIS A 518 -3.74 1.81 26.50
N ASN A 519 -3.17 1.02 25.59
CA ASN A 519 -3.51 1.11 24.17
C ASN A 519 -4.96 0.71 23.90
N LYS A 520 -5.49 -0.30 24.58
CA LYS A 520 -6.91 -0.70 24.48
C LYS A 520 -7.83 0.40 25.02
N GLU A 521 -7.47 1.07 26.10
CA GLU A 521 -8.21 2.22 26.64
C GLU A 521 -8.18 3.41 25.65
N ARG A 522 -7.04 3.67 25.02
CA ARG A 522 -6.92 4.69 23.95
C ARG A 522 -7.83 4.36 22.76
N LEU A 523 -7.84 3.12 22.29
CA LEU A 523 -8.72 2.70 21.20
C LEU A 523 -10.20 2.70 21.61
N ALA A 524 -10.53 2.30 22.85
CA ALA A 524 -11.91 2.33 23.35
C ALA A 524 -12.47 3.76 23.37
N ARG A 525 -11.64 4.75 23.73
CA ARG A 525 -11.99 6.18 23.67
C ARG A 525 -12.20 6.61 22.24
N TYR A 526 -11.28 6.27 21.33
CA TYR A 526 -11.40 6.55 19.89
C TYR A 526 -12.70 5.99 19.30
N ILE A 527 -13.05 4.73 19.62
CA ILE A 527 -14.29 4.08 19.18
C ILE A 527 -15.51 4.83 19.73
N PHE A 528 -15.47 5.23 20.99
CA PHE A 528 -16.58 5.96 21.59
C PHE A 528 -16.78 7.34 20.94
N GLU A 529 -15.72 8.08 20.68
CA GLU A 529 -15.76 9.39 20.02
C GLU A 529 -16.25 9.35 18.58
N HIS A 530 -15.87 8.31 17.83
CA HIS A 530 -16.17 8.20 16.39
C HIS A 530 -17.42 7.36 16.07
N ASN A 531 -17.70 6.34 16.88
CA ASN A 531 -18.79 5.39 16.63
C ASN A 531 -19.90 5.46 17.69
N GLY A 532 -19.70 6.16 18.81
CA GLY A 532 -20.66 6.20 19.92
C GLY A 532 -20.81 4.86 20.69
N ILE A 533 -19.92 3.89 20.41
CA ILE A 533 -19.98 2.53 20.97
C ILE A 533 -19.05 2.44 22.18
N LYS A 534 -19.61 2.01 23.34
CA LYS A 534 -18.80 1.65 24.51
C LYS A 534 -18.33 0.22 24.38
N VAL A 535 -17.02 0.01 24.48
CA VAL A 535 -16.41 -1.33 24.45
C VAL A 535 -15.76 -1.64 25.80
N ASN A 536 -15.77 -2.92 26.16
CA ASN A 536 -15.12 -3.40 27.35
C ASN A 536 -13.63 -3.63 27.07
N VAL A 537 -12.74 -2.89 27.75
CA VAL A 537 -11.28 -3.02 27.55
C VAL A 537 -10.71 -4.37 28.02
N ASP A 538 -11.45 -5.10 28.84
CA ASP A 538 -11.07 -6.46 29.25
C ASP A 538 -11.50 -7.53 28.24
N SER A 539 -12.36 -7.18 27.26
CA SER A 539 -12.73 -8.09 26.16
C SER A 539 -11.53 -8.37 25.24
N VAL A 540 -11.61 -9.44 24.49
CA VAL A 540 -10.67 -9.66 23.37
C VAL A 540 -10.86 -8.55 22.34
N PHE A 541 -9.80 -7.88 21.94
CA PHE A 541 -9.80 -6.98 20.78
C PHE A 541 -9.34 -7.73 19.53
N ASP A 542 -10.31 -8.18 18.77
CA ASP A 542 -10.14 -8.95 17.54
C ASP A 542 -10.15 -8.00 16.34
N VAL A 543 -9.01 -7.87 15.66
CA VAL A 543 -8.79 -6.79 14.69
C VAL A 543 -8.62 -7.33 13.28
N MET A 544 -9.51 -6.91 12.39
CA MET A 544 -9.44 -7.15 10.96
C MET A 544 -9.51 -5.84 10.18
N VAL A 545 -8.36 -5.18 10.02
CA VAL A 545 -8.25 -3.87 9.36
C VAL A 545 -7.41 -3.99 8.09
N LYS A 546 -8.09 -4.00 6.95
CA LYS A 546 -7.49 -4.16 5.62
C LYS A 546 -8.52 -3.85 4.53
N ARG A 547 -8.05 -3.56 3.30
CA ARG A 547 -8.95 -3.38 2.16
C ARG A 547 -9.96 -4.52 2.07
N LEU A 548 -11.22 -4.21 1.81
CA LEU A 548 -12.24 -5.24 1.65
C LEU A 548 -12.12 -5.89 0.28
N HIS A 549 -11.90 -7.19 0.28
CA HIS A 549 -11.86 -8.03 -0.90
C HIS A 549 -12.33 -9.43 -0.53
N GLU A 550 -13.00 -10.13 -1.44
CA GLU A 550 -13.57 -11.46 -1.17
C GLU A 550 -12.50 -12.47 -0.74
N TYR A 551 -11.29 -12.45 -1.34
CA TYR A 551 -10.23 -13.40 -0.98
C TYR A 551 -9.65 -13.18 0.43
N LYS A 552 -9.78 -11.96 1.00
CA LYS A 552 -9.37 -11.66 2.39
C LYS A 552 -10.35 -12.19 3.42
N ARG A 553 -11.54 -12.54 2.98
CA ARG A 553 -12.60 -13.26 3.69
C ARG A 553 -13.17 -12.53 4.91
N GLN A 554 -13.35 -11.20 4.85
CA GLN A 554 -14.11 -10.47 5.87
C GLN A 554 -15.51 -11.09 6.04
N LEU A 555 -16.11 -11.60 4.96
CA LEU A 555 -17.37 -12.33 5.03
C LEU A 555 -17.30 -13.55 5.97
N MET A 556 -16.21 -14.32 5.96
CA MET A 556 -16.02 -15.45 6.87
C MET A 556 -16.00 -15.01 8.34
N ASN A 557 -15.34 -13.89 8.64
CA ASN A 557 -15.31 -13.33 9.99
C ASN A 557 -16.72 -12.93 10.45
N ILE A 558 -17.47 -12.18 9.64
CA ILE A 558 -18.82 -11.75 10.07
C ILE A 558 -19.81 -12.93 10.18
N LEU A 559 -19.67 -13.98 9.34
CA LEU A 559 -20.45 -15.21 9.50
C LEU A 559 -20.14 -15.92 10.83
N HIS A 560 -18.89 -15.91 11.27
CA HIS A 560 -18.50 -16.40 12.60
C HIS A 560 -19.15 -15.56 13.72
N VAL A 561 -19.15 -14.25 13.60
CA VAL A 561 -19.82 -13.36 14.57
C VAL A 561 -21.31 -13.68 14.67
N MET A 562 -21.99 -13.89 13.53
CA MET A 562 -23.39 -14.31 13.47
C MET A 562 -23.61 -15.66 14.16
N TYR A 563 -22.71 -16.60 13.94
CA TYR A 563 -22.72 -17.90 14.64
C TYR A 563 -22.58 -17.73 16.15
N LEU A 564 -21.61 -16.97 16.63
CA LEU A 564 -21.42 -16.71 18.06
C LEU A 564 -22.65 -16.06 18.69
N TYR A 565 -23.25 -15.09 18.00
CA TYR A 565 -24.49 -14.45 18.47
C TYR A 565 -25.62 -15.49 18.64
N ASN A 566 -25.81 -16.40 17.67
CA ASN A 566 -26.78 -17.48 17.79
C ASN A 566 -26.46 -18.37 18.99
N GLN A 567 -25.19 -18.74 19.21
CA GLN A 567 -24.81 -19.58 20.36
C GLN A 567 -25.09 -18.89 21.70
N ILE A 568 -24.84 -17.59 21.82
CA ILE A 568 -25.15 -16.82 23.04
C ILE A 568 -26.65 -16.75 23.30
N LYS A 569 -27.47 -16.61 22.26
CA LYS A 569 -28.93 -16.54 22.36
C LYS A 569 -29.54 -17.91 22.76
N ASP A 570 -29.01 -18.98 22.18
CA ASP A 570 -29.51 -20.35 22.42
C ASP A 570 -29.05 -20.89 23.78
N HIS A 571 -27.88 -20.46 24.26
CA HIS A 571 -27.25 -20.93 25.49
C HIS A 571 -26.90 -19.79 26.44
N PRO A 572 -27.89 -19.01 26.95
CA PRO A 572 -27.65 -17.84 27.77
C PRO A 572 -26.95 -18.17 29.11
N GLU A 573 -27.06 -19.42 29.56
CA GLU A 573 -26.41 -19.98 30.76
C GLU A 573 -24.92 -20.25 30.55
N ARG A 574 -24.47 -20.42 29.32
CA ARG A 574 -23.07 -20.69 29.01
C ARG A 574 -22.20 -19.44 29.21
N GLU A 575 -21.07 -19.62 29.83
CA GLU A 575 -20.08 -18.57 29.99
C GLU A 575 -19.39 -18.29 28.66
N PHE A 576 -19.49 -17.05 28.18
CA PHE A 576 -18.76 -16.55 27.00
C PHE A 576 -17.82 -15.47 27.46
N TYR A 577 -16.55 -15.54 27.03
CA TYR A 577 -15.61 -14.46 27.29
C TYR A 577 -15.95 -13.24 26.44
N PRO A 578 -15.94 -12.00 27.00
CA PRO A 578 -16.27 -10.80 26.24
C PRO A 578 -15.37 -10.62 25.02
N HIS A 579 -15.95 -10.28 23.87
CA HIS A 579 -15.26 -10.21 22.60
C HIS A 579 -15.69 -8.97 21.82
N THR A 580 -14.74 -8.17 21.36
CA THR A 580 -14.95 -6.97 20.55
C THR A 580 -14.32 -7.20 19.19
N PHE A 581 -15.16 -7.37 18.16
CA PHE A 581 -14.74 -7.49 16.77
C PHE A 581 -14.59 -6.11 16.14
N ILE A 582 -13.40 -5.78 15.67
CA ILE A 582 -13.05 -4.46 15.14
C ILE A 582 -12.69 -4.59 13.66
N PHE A 583 -13.55 -4.06 12.81
CA PHE A 583 -13.37 -4.00 11.37
C PHE A 583 -12.97 -2.60 10.93
N GLY A 584 -12.15 -2.52 9.91
CA GLY A 584 -11.85 -1.28 9.18
C GLY A 584 -11.48 -1.64 7.75
N ALA A 585 -12.26 -1.17 6.79
CA ALA A 585 -12.11 -1.61 5.40
C ALA A 585 -12.71 -0.60 4.42
N LYS A 586 -11.97 -0.29 3.35
CA LYS A 586 -12.53 0.38 2.18
C LYS A 586 -12.71 -0.63 1.05
N ALA A 587 -13.87 -0.59 0.38
CA ALA A 587 -14.13 -1.35 -0.83
C ALA A 587 -13.96 -0.46 -2.06
N ALA A 588 -13.44 -0.99 -3.17
CA ALA A 588 -13.43 -0.26 -4.43
C ALA A 588 -14.86 0.16 -4.82
N ALA A 589 -15.02 1.38 -5.35
CA ALA A 589 -16.34 1.98 -5.60
C ALA A 589 -17.26 1.13 -6.49
N GLY A 590 -16.70 0.44 -7.48
CA GLY A 590 -17.42 -0.46 -8.39
C GLY A 590 -17.59 -1.90 -7.90
N TYR A 591 -17.05 -2.26 -6.73
CA TYR A 591 -17.05 -3.63 -6.21
C TYR A 591 -18.27 -3.91 -5.34
N LYS A 592 -19.38 -4.26 -5.99
CA LYS A 592 -20.70 -4.41 -5.35
C LYS A 592 -20.72 -5.42 -4.20
N THR A 593 -20.15 -6.63 -4.39
CA THR A 593 -20.10 -7.68 -3.37
C THR A 593 -19.32 -7.22 -2.13
N ALA A 594 -18.21 -6.55 -2.32
CA ALA A 594 -17.41 -5.99 -1.22
C ALA A 594 -18.21 -4.90 -0.46
N LYS A 595 -18.87 -4.01 -1.16
CA LYS A 595 -19.71 -2.96 -0.54
C LYS A 595 -20.91 -3.57 0.21
N LEU A 596 -21.51 -4.64 -0.31
CA LEU A 596 -22.59 -5.35 0.36
C LEU A 596 -22.09 -6.08 1.63
N THR A 597 -20.85 -6.57 1.63
CA THR A 597 -20.22 -7.15 2.83
C THR A 597 -20.04 -6.09 3.92
N ILE A 598 -19.66 -4.85 3.58
CA ILE A 598 -19.63 -3.73 4.55
C ILE A 598 -21.02 -3.48 5.13
N LYS A 599 -22.07 -3.46 4.29
CA LYS A 599 -23.45 -3.31 4.75
C LYS A 599 -23.84 -4.44 5.70
N LEU A 600 -23.46 -5.69 5.41
CA LEU A 600 -23.73 -6.83 6.29
C LEU A 600 -23.07 -6.64 7.66
N ILE A 601 -21.78 -6.27 7.69
CA ILE A 601 -21.04 -6.03 8.94
C ILE A 601 -21.77 -4.99 9.80
N ASN A 602 -22.19 -3.88 9.20
CA ASN A 602 -22.89 -2.80 9.92
C ASN A 602 -24.31 -3.23 10.35
N SER A 603 -25.03 -4.03 9.55
CA SER A 603 -26.34 -4.55 9.92
C SER A 603 -26.27 -5.56 11.07
N VAL A 604 -25.25 -6.42 11.07
CA VAL A 604 -24.97 -7.33 12.19
C VAL A 604 -24.57 -6.54 13.44
N ALA A 605 -23.73 -5.52 13.31
CA ALA A 605 -23.35 -4.64 14.40
C ALA A 605 -24.57 -3.96 15.03
N GLU A 606 -25.51 -3.46 14.24
CA GLU A 606 -26.72 -2.80 14.71
C GLU A 606 -27.58 -3.76 15.56
N VAL A 607 -27.79 -4.99 15.09
CA VAL A 607 -28.57 -5.99 15.83
C VAL A 607 -27.86 -6.38 17.13
N ILE A 608 -26.59 -6.73 17.07
CA ILE A 608 -25.83 -7.25 18.22
C ILE A 608 -25.59 -6.18 19.29
N ASN A 609 -25.15 -4.99 18.89
CA ASN A 609 -24.78 -3.93 19.82
C ASN A 609 -25.99 -3.37 20.59
N ASN A 610 -27.22 -3.51 20.04
CA ASN A 610 -28.46 -3.05 20.65
C ASN A 610 -29.23 -4.17 21.40
N ASP A 611 -28.73 -5.42 21.40
CA ASP A 611 -29.38 -6.51 22.11
C ASP A 611 -28.89 -6.60 23.57
N ALA A 612 -29.64 -5.99 24.49
CA ALA A 612 -29.34 -6.01 25.92
C ALA A 612 -29.35 -7.44 26.51
N SER A 613 -30.02 -8.41 25.88
CA SER A 613 -30.14 -9.78 26.41
C SER A 613 -28.81 -10.54 26.42
N ILE A 614 -27.86 -10.17 25.55
CA ILE A 614 -26.52 -10.79 25.52
C ILE A 614 -25.53 -10.20 26.50
N LYS A 615 -25.91 -9.15 27.27
CA LYS A 615 -25.14 -8.52 28.34
C LYS A 615 -23.72 -8.10 27.90
N ASP A 616 -23.64 -7.49 26.72
CA ASP A 616 -22.37 -7.01 26.12
C ASP A 616 -21.28 -8.08 25.94
N LYS A 617 -21.66 -9.36 25.82
CA LYS A 617 -20.72 -10.45 25.57
C LYS A 617 -20.00 -10.32 24.23
N ILE A 618 -20.66 -9.71 23.24
CA ILE A 618 -20.08 -9.38 21.93
C ILE A 618 -20.36 -7.90 21.61
N LYS A 619 -19.37 -7.24 21.04
CA LYS A 619 -19.51 -5.96 20.34
C LYS A 619 -18.91 -6.06 18.95
N VAL A 620 -19.53 -5.40 17.99
CA VAL A 620 -19.03 -5.28 16.61
C VAL A 620 -18.86 -3.81 16.29
N VAL A 621 -17.64 -3.46 15.87
CA VAL A 621 -17.26 -2.07 15.53
C VAL A 621 -16.75 -2.03 14.10
N PHE A 622 -17.32 -1.15 13.28
CA PHE A 622 -16.76 -0.82 11.97
C PHE A 622 -16.16 0.59 12.03
N ILE A 623 -14.85 0.67 11.93
CA ILE A 623 -14.14 1.94 11.93
C ILE A 623 -14.21 2.55 10.54
N GLU A 624 -14.91 3.68 10.44
CA GLU A 624 -15.08 4.45 9.21
C GLU A 624 -13.74 5.04 8.74
N ASP A 625 -13.53 5.07 7.43
CA ASP A 625 -12.40 5.73 6.79
C ASP A 625 -11.03 5.25 7.29
N TYR A 626 -10.86 3.94 7.40
CA TYR A 626 -9.59 3.34 7.83
C TYR A 626 -8.40 3.86 7.00
N LYS A 627 -7.39 4.39 7.68
CA LYS A 627 -6.20 5.06 7.13
C LYS A 627 -5.01 4.92 8.08
N VAL A 628 -3.86 5.50 7.74
CA VAL A 628 -2.63 5.36 8.56
C VAL A 628 -2.82 5.90 9.97
N SER A 629 -3.40 7.10 10.13
CA SER A 629 -3.61 7.69 11.47
C SER A 629 -4.51 6.85 12.36
N SER A 630 -5.59 6.24 11.83
CA SER A 630 -6.42 5.30 12.60
C SER A 630 -5.69 3.98 12.88
N ALA A 631 -4.88 3.49 11.93
CA ALA A 631 -4.07 2.29 12.13
C ALA A 631 -3.08 2.43 13.30
N GLU A 632 -2.50 3.60 13.50
CA GLU A 632 -1.58 3.91 14.60
C GLU A 632 -2.24 3.84 15.98
N VAL A 633 -3.56 3.93 16.05
CA VAL A 633 -4.34 3.73 17.28
C VAL A 633 -4.82 2.29 17.43
N ILE A 634 -5.24 1.66 16.34
CA ILE A 634 -5.83 0.31 16.32
C ILE A 634 -4.78 -0.78 16.57
N ILE A 635 -3.65 -0.70 15.86
CA ILE A 635 -2.64 -1.78 15.85
C ILE A 635 -2.02 -2.02 17.23
N PRO A 636 -1.61 -1.01 18.00
CA PRO A 636 -1.09 -1.22 19.36
C PRO A 636 -2.07 -1.88 20.32
N ALA A 637 -3.37 -1.70 20.10
CA ALA A 637 -4.44 -2.20 20.97
C ALA A 637 -4.92 -3.62 20.65
N ALA A 638 -4.52 -4.19 19.52
CA ALA A 638 -5.00 -5.49 19.09
C ALA A 638 -4.49 -6.65 19.97
N ASP A 639 -5.39 -7.58 20.32
CA ASP A 639 -5.06 -8.87 20.90
C ASP A 639 -4.95 -9.94 19.78
N PHE A 640 -5.95 -10.01 18.91
CA PHE A 640 -5.96 -10.90 17.76
C PHE A 640 -5.67 -10.17 16.45
N SER A 641 -4.84 -10.79 15.62
CA SER A 641 -4.47 -10.34 14.28
C SER A 641 -5.14 -11.25 13.25
N GLU A 642 -6.20 -10.77 12.61
CA GLU A 642 -6.97 -11.52 11.62
C GLU A 642 -6.30 -11.52 10.25
N GLN A 643 -5.73 -12.68 9.88
CA GLN A 643 -4.98 -12.90 8.65
C GLN A 643 -5.51 -14.14 7.92
N ILE A 644 -6.80 -14.08 7.59
CA ILE A 644 -7.63 -15.22 7.21
C ILE A 644 -7.91 -15.36 5.70
N SER A 645 -7.03 -14.82 4.85
CA SER A 645 -7.14 -14.97 3.39
C SER A 645 -7.23 -16.43 2.97
N THR A 646 -7.86 -16.68 1.84
CA THR A 646 -7.79 -18.00 1.20
C THR A 646 -6.34 -18.32 0.89
N ALA A 647 -5.81 -19.46 1.32
CA ALA A 647 -4.43 -19.83 1.08
C ALA A 647 -4.10 -19.77 -0.43
N SER A 648 -2.92 -19.31 -0.79
CA SER A 648 -2.45 -19.01 -2.14
C SER A 648 -2.98 -17.69 -2.77
N LYS A 649 -3.69 -16.82 -2.06
CA LYS A 649 -4.27 -15.60 -2.66
C LYS A 649 -3.64 -14.30 -2.17
N GLU A 650 -3.20 -14.22 -0.91
CA GLU A 650 -2.48 -13.06 -0.40
C GLU A 650 -0.99 -13.18 -0.73
N ALA A 651 -0.44 -12.27 -1.50
CA ALA A 651 0.97 -12.30 -1.89
C ALA A 651 1.91 -12.20 -0.66
N SER A 652 1.63 -11.31 0.26
CA SER A 652 2.40 -11.14 1.49
C SER A 652 1.51 -10.76 2.67
N GLY A 653 0.80 -9.62 2.56
CA GLY A 653 0.30 -8.90 3.71
C GLY A 653 1.41 -8.10 4.39
N THR A 654 1.03 -7.03 5.07
CA THR A 654 1.92 -6.23 5.94
C THR A 654 1.25 -5.89 7.26
N SER A 655 -0.07 -5.92 7.36
CA SER A 655 -0.78 -5.75 8.63
C SER A 655 -0.44 -6.85 9.63
N ASN A 656 -0.20 -8.08 9.15
CA ASN A 656 0.30 -9.20 9.94
C ASN A 656 1.61 -8.86 10.67
N MET A 657 2.56 -8.21 9.99
CA MET A 657 3.86 -7.82 10.54
C MET A 657 3.72 -6.69 11.59
N LYS A 658 2.87 -5.69 11.31
CA LYS A 658 2.61 -4.56 12.21
C LYS A 658 1.95 -5.03 13.52
N LEU A 659 0.96 -5.90 13.41
CA LEU A 659 0.25 -6.49 14.54
C LEU A 659 1.16 -7.39 15.37
N MET A 660 1.97 -8.24 14.73
CA MET A 660 2.98 -9.07 15.39
C MET A 660 3.98 -8.24 16.18
N LEU A 661 4.53 -7.17 15.58
CA LEU A 661 5.48 -6.26 16.23
C LEU A 661 4.89 -5.60 17.48
N ASN A 662 3.58 -5.38 17.52
CA ASN A 662 2.84 -4.81 18.65
C ASN A 662 2.24 -5.87 19.60
N GLY A 663 2.64 -7.12 19.49
CA GLY A 663 2.28 -8.20 20.41
C GLY A 663 0.89 -8.79 20.21
N ALA A 664 0.23 -8.59 19.07
CA ALA A 664 -0.97 -9.32 18.72
C ALA A 664 -0.63 -10.73 18.21
N LEU A 665 -1.45 -11.72 18.53
CA LEU A 665 -1.27 -13.09 18.05
C LEU A 665 -2.07 -13.31 16.77
N THR A 666 -1.45 -13.97 15.79
CA THR A 666 -2.05 -14.22 14.49
C THR A 666 -3.09 -15.34 14.58
N ILE A 667 -4.31 -15.06 14.11
CA ILE A 667 -5.29 -16.06 13.68
C ILE A 667 -5.29 -16.02 12.17
N GLY A 668 -4.90 -17.11 11.52
CA GLY A 668 -4.71 -17.04 10.08
C GLY A 668 -4.53 -18.36 9.37
N THR A 669 -4.40 -18.25 8.06
CA THR A 669 -4.09 -19.35 7.16
C THR A 669 -2.61 -19.34 6.82
N MET A 670 -2.08 -20.48 6.33
CA MET A 670 -0.71 -20.57 5.82
C MET A 670 -0.63 -19.96 4.42
N ASP A 671 -0.70 -18.61 4.40
CA ASP A 671 -0.71 -17.80 3.19
C ASP A 671 0.22 -16.59 3.34
N GLY A 672 0.79 -16.13 2.23
CA GLY A 672 1.66 -14.96 2.18
C GLY A 672 2.78 -15.00 3.23
N ALA A 673 3.02 -13.89 3.90
CA ALA A 673 4.02 -13.78 4.95
C ALA A 673 3.62 -14.47 6.26
N ASN A 674 2.36 -14.91 6.43
CA ASN A 674 1.97 -15.69 7.62
C ASN A 674 2.83 -16.95 7.79
N VAL A 675 3.22 -17.60 6.68
CA VAL A 675 4.12 -18.76 6.69
C VAL A 675 5.44 -18.44 7.37
N GLU A 676 6.03 -17.29 7.05
CA GLU A 676 7.29 -16.83 7.63
C GLU A 676 7.10 -16.36 9.07
N ILE A 677 5.97 -15.70 9.39
CA ILE A 677 5.63 -15.29 10.77
C ILE A 677 5.58 -16.52 11.69
N VAL A 678 4.85 -17.56 11.29
CA VAL A 678 4.75 -18.80 12.06
C VAL A 678 6.11 -19.46 12.23
N LYS A 679 6.94 -19.43 11.19
CA LYS A 679 8.31 -19.97 11.26
C LYS A 679 9.18 -19.23 12.27
N GLU A 680 9.06 -17.88 12.33
CA GLU A 680 9.86 -17.07 13.26
C GLU A 680 9.37 -17.20 14.71
N VAL A 681 8.04 -17.20 14.95
CA VAL A 681 7.49 -17.16 16.32
C VAL A 681 7.23 -18.53 16.93
N GLY A 682 7.21 -19.59 16.11
CA GLY A 682 6.76 -20.95 16.50
C GLY A 682 5.25 -21.14 16.34
N ALA A 683 4.86 -22.32 15.89
CA ALA A 683 3.48 -22.66 15.63
C ALA A 683 2.57 -22.61 16.89
N GLU A 684 3.16 -22.80 18.06
CA GLU A 684 2.50 -22.73 19.36
C GLU A 684 2.11 -21.30 19.77
N ASN A 685 2.63 -20.27 19.10
CA ASN A 685 2.37 -18.86 19.39
C ASN A 685 1.50 -18.18 18.31
N ALA A 686 0.80 -18.98 17.51
CA ALA A 686 -0.15 -18.53 16.49
C ALA A 686 -1.29 -19.55 16.36
N PHE A 687 -2.45 -19.11 15.85
CA PHE A 687 -3.63 -19.96 15.67
C PHE A 687 -3.89 -20.15 14.18
N ILE A 688 -3.35 -21.24 13.62
CA ILE A 688 -3.41 -21.54 12.19
C ILE A 688 -4.55 -22.51 11.90
N PHE A 689 -5.28 -22.24 10.83
CA PHE A 689 -6.42 -23.05 10.41
C PHE A 689 -6.54 -23.14 8.88
N GLY A 690 -7.41 -24.03 8.43
CA GLY A 690 -7.85 -24.12 7.05
C GLY A 690 -6.88 -24.85 6.13
N MET A 691 -7.23 -24.81 4.85
CA MET A 691 -6.47 -25.51 3.80
C MET A 691 -5.10 -24.89 3.56
N SER A 692 -4.15 -25.73 3.15
CA SER A 692 -2.89 -25.29 2.56
C SER A 692 -3.07 -24.72 1.15
N SER A 693 -2.06 -24.01 0.65
CA SER A 693 -2.06 -23.51 -0.73
C SER A 693 -2.22 -24.63 -1.76
N ASP A 694 -1.56 -25.76 -1.54
CA ASP A 694 -1.61 -26.89 -2.47
C ASP A 694 -3.02 -27.50 -2.53
N GLU A 695 -3.70 -27.65 -1.37
CA GLU A 695 -5.08 -28.12 -1.30
C GLU A 695 -6.06 -27.17 -2.01
N VAL A 696 -5.90 -25.85 -1.83
CA VAL A 696 -6.72 -24.86 -2.53
C VAL A 696 -6.54 -24.97 -4.04
N ILE A 697 -5.30 -25.02 -4.49
CA ILE A 697 -4.96 -25.10 -5.91
C ILE A 697 -5.50 -26.39 -6.53
N GLU A 698 -5.39 -27.52 -5.81
CA GLU A 698 -5.94 -28.80 -6.25
C GLU A 698 -7.48 -28.73 -6.39
N LEU A 699 -8.18 -28.13 -5.42
CA LEU A 699 -9.63 -27.99 -5.48
C LEU A 699 -10.09 -27.03 -6.59
N GLU A 700 -9.33 -25.98 -6.87
CA GLU A 700 -9.59 -25.08 -8.02
C GLU A 700 -9.46 -25.84 -9.35
N HIS A 701 -8.47 -26.72 -9.48
CA HIS A 701 -8.24 -27.50 -10.69
C HIS A 701 -9.29 -28.61 -10.90
N ASN A 702 -9.55 -29.41 -9.87
CA ASN A 702 -10.43 -30.56 -9.99
C ASN A 702 -11.92 -30.22 -9.83
N ARG A 703 -12.26 -29.03 -9.35
CA ARG A 703 -13.64 -28.54 -9.15
C ARG A 703 -14.53 -29.52 -8.36
N SER A 704 -13.95 -30.29 -7.45
CA SER A 704 -14.66 -31.32 -6.68
C SER A 704 -15.43 -30.78 -5.48
N TYR A 705 -15.16 -29.53 -5.08
CA TYR A 705 -15.78 -28.91 -3.91
C TYR A 705 -17.25 -28.52 -4.18
N LYS A 706 -18.14 -28.91 -3.24
CA LYS A 706 -19.56 -28.61 -3.28
C LYS A 706 -20.00 -27.95 -1.99
N PRO A 707 -20.11 -26.62 -1.93
CA PRO A 707 -20.51 -25.90 -0.73
C PRO A 707 -21.91 -26.28 -0.22
N MET A 708 -22.81 -26.70 -1.13
CA MET A 708 -24.15 -27.19 -0.77
C MET A 708 -24.14 -28.41 0.16
N ASP A 709 -23.09 -29.23 0.12
CA ASP A 709 -22.95 -30.36 1.05
C ASP A 709 -22.78 -29.86 2.49
N ILE A 710 -22.02 -28.78 2.70
CA ILE A 710 -21.85 -28.15 4.02
C ILE A 710 -23.20 -27.58 4.50
N PHE A 711 -23.88 -26.83 3.63
CA PHE A 711 -25.21 -26.30 3.92
C PHE A 711 -26.22 -27.37 4.32
N ASN A 712 -26.20 -28.53 3.66
CA ASN A 712 -27.14 -29.63 3.94
C ASN A 712 -26.81 -30.38 5.21
N ASN A 713 -25.54 -30.52 5.56
CA ASN A 713 -25.09 -31.41 6.66
C ASN A 713 -24.76 -30.64 7.95
N ASP A 714 -24.59 -29.31 7.91
CA ASP A 714 -24.26 -28.47 9.07
C ASP A 714 -25.44 -27.53 9.37
N GLN A 715 -26.19 -27.84 10.40
CA GLN A 715 -27.41 -27.10 10.78
C GLN A 715 -27.07 -25.68 11.29
N GLU A 716 -25.96 -25.49 11.97
CA GLU A 716 -25.56 -24.20 12.52
C GLU A 716 -25.09 -23.26 11.41
N ILE A 717 -24.27 -23.76 10.48
CA ILE A 717 -23.86 -23.01 9.28
C ILE A 717 -25.10 -22.72 8.41
N ARG A 718 -25.97 -23.68 8.20
CA ARG A 718 -27.22 -23.46 7.49
C ARG A 718 -28.04 -22.32 8.10
N ARG A 719 -28.17 -22.29 9.42
CA ARG A 719 -28.92 -21.24 10.14
C ARG A 719 -28.32 -19.87 9.86
N VAL A 720 -26.99 -19.73 9.99
CA VAL A 720 -26.28 -18.49 9.71
C VAL A 720 -26.51 -18.03 8.27
N LEU A 721 -26.40 -18.93 7.29
CA LEU A 721 -26.63 -18.60 5.89
C LEU A 721 -28.10 -18.23 5.61
N MET A 722 -29.07 -18.92 6.24
CA MET A 722 -30.48 -18.56 6.09
C MET A 722 -30.81 -17.20 6.69
N GLN A 723 -30.07 -16.72 7.69
CA GLN A 723 -30.22 -15.36 8.24
C GLN A 723 -29.84 -14.25 7.25
N LEU A 724 -29.11 -14.57 6.18
CA LEU A 724 -28.86 -13.62 5.09
C LEU A 724 -30.09 -13.35 4.20
N VAL A 725 -31.06 -14.28 4.17
CA VAL A 725 -32.19 -14.24 3.22
C VAL A 725 -33.59 -14.39 3.88
N ASN A 726 -33.66 -14.29 5.19
CA ASN A 726 -34.92 -14.35 5.93
C ASN A 726 -35.33 -13.06 6.64
N GLY A 727 -34.59 -11.96 6.39
CA GLY A 727 -34.87 -10.65 6.98
C GLY A 727 -34.33 -10.45 8.40
N PHE A 728 -33.59 -11.40 8.96
CA PHE A 728 -33.09 -11.29 10.35
C PHE A 728 -32.19 -10.06 10.55
N TYR A 729 -31.27 -9.81 9.62
CA TYR A 729 -30.37 -8.64 9.64
C TYR A 729 -30.81 -7.51 8.70
N SER A 730 -31.90 -7.66 8.00
CA SER A 730 -32.52 -6.68 7.11
C SER A 730 -34.05 -6.87 7.05
N PRO A 731 -34.77 -6.49 8.11
CA PRO A 731 -36.21 -6.73 8.19
C PRO A 731 -37.03 -6.01 7.09
N GLU A 732 -36.58 -4.85 6.65
CA GLU A 732 -37.23 -4.06 5.61
C GLU A 732 -37.04 -4.61 4.20
N ASP A 733 -35.92 -5.33 3.97
CA ASP A 733 -35.60 -5.99 2.71
C ASP A 733 -34.94 -7.36 2.96
N PRO A 734 -35.73 -8.43 3.12
CA PRO A 734 -35.23 -9.79 3.37
C PRO A 734 -34.28 -10.30 2.28
N GLU A 735 -34.36 -9.76 1.07
CA GLU A 735 -33.54 -10.18 -0.08
C GLU A 735 -32.22 -9.38 -0.22
N LEU A 736 -31.99 -8.38 0.64
CA LEU A 736 -30.82 -7.50 0.54
C LEU A 736 -29.51 -8.26 0.44
N PHE A 737 -29.29 -9.27 1.26
CA PHE A 737 -28.05 -10.05 1.30
C PHE A 737 -28.11 -11.35 0.46
N ARG A 738 -29.15 -11.52 -0.37
CA ARG A 738 -29.25 -12.67 -1.30
C ARG A 738 -28.02 -12.78 -2.22
N PRO A 739 -27.43 -11.72 -2.76
CA PRO A 739 -26.22 -11.87 -3.57
C PRO A 739 -25.05 -12.52 -2.82
N LEU A 740 -24.89 -12.26 -1.52
CA LEU A 740 -23.88 -12.94 -0.68
C LEU A 740 -24.21 -14.41 -0.47
N TYR A 741 -25.48 -14.72 -0.16
CA TYR A 741 -25.97 -16.09 -0.03
C TYR A 741 -25.75 -16.88 -1.33
N ASP A 742 -26.13 -16.29 -2.47
CA ASP A 742 -25.99 -16.94 -3.78
C ASP A 742 -24.53 -17.14 -4.17
N SER A 743 -23.65 -16.19 -3.87
CA SER A 743 -22.20 -16.34 -4.13
C SER A 743 -21.57 -17.53 -3.40
N LEU A 744 -22.13 -17.91 -2.25
CA LEU A 744 -21.65 -19.05 -1.46
C LEU A 744 -22.24 -20.40 -1.90
N LEU A 745 -23.48 -20.42 -2.42
CA LEU A 745 -24.22 -21.67 -2.64
C LEU A 745 -24.62 -21.94 -4.10
N ASN A 746 -24.75 -20.90 -4.93
CA ASN A 746 -25.32 -21.01 -6.27
C ASN A 746 -24.31 -20.67 -7.35
N THR A 747 -24.30 -21.42 -8.43
CA THR A 747 -23.41 -21.20 -9.59
C THR A 747 -24.01 -20.28 -10.67
N LYS A 748 -25.21 -19.71 -10.45
CA LYS A 748 -25.96 -18.97 -11.49
C LYS A 748 -25.29 -17.64 -11.91
N GLU A 749 -24.55 -16.99 -11.03
CA GLU A 749 -23.90 -15.71 -11.30
C GLU A 749 -22.38 -15.83 -11.49
N SER A 750 -21.78 -16.92 -11.04
CA SER A 750 -20.39 -17.27 -11.28
C SER A 750 -20.29 -18.75 -11.63
N ASP A 751 -19.33 -19.14 -12.43
CA ASP A 751 -19.11 -20.57 -12.79
C ASP A 751 -18.78 -21.45 -11.57
N VAL A 752 -18.48 -20.85 -10.42
CA VAL A 752 -18.06 -21.55 -9.19
C VAL A 752 -18.70 -20.88 -7.97
N ALA A 753 -19.49 -21.65 -7.19
CA ALA A 753 -19.99 -21.23 -5.89
C ALA A 753 -18.85 -21.27 -4.84
N ASP A 754 -18.91 -20.35 -3.85
CA ASP A 754 -17.92 -20.22 -2.78
C ASP A 754 -16.48 -20.21 -3.32
N ARG A 755 -16.22 -19.34 -4.29
CA ARG A 755 -14.96 -19.22 -5.02
C ARG A 755 -13.72 -19.16 -4.11
N TYR A 756 -13.87 -18.60 -2.93
CA TYR A 756 -12.77 -18.40 -1.97
C TYR A 756 -12.82 -19.36 -0.79
N PHE A 757 -13.58 -20.45 -0.90
CA PHE A 757 -13.64 -21.55 0.07
C PHE A 757 -13.99 -21.09 1.50
N ILE A 758 -14.88 -20.11 1.63
CA ILE A 758 -15.32 -19.57 2.92
C ILE A 758 -15.96 -20.68 3.75
N LEU A 759 -16.96 -21.41 3.21
CA LEU A 759 -17.66 -22.46 3.95
C LEU A 759 -16.76 -23.66 4.23
N LYS A 760 -15.79 -23.94 3.35
CA LYS A 760 -14.85 -25.04 3.54
C LYS A 760 -13.96 -24.83 4.77
N ASP A 761 -13.50 -23.62 4.99
CA ASP A 761 -12.62 -23.27 6.10
C ASP A 761 -13.36 -22.78 7.36
N LEU A 762 -14.68 -22.47 7.26
CA LEU A 762 -15.42 -21.79 8.33
C LEU A 762 -15.40 -22.54 9.66
N ARG A 763 -15.57 -23.87 9.67
CA ARG A 763 -15.50 -24.65 10.92
C ARG A 763 -14.11 -24.66 11.54
N ALA A 764 -13.07 -24.79 10.72
CA ALA A 764 -11.69 -24.71 11.21
C ALA A 764 -11.38 -23.32 11.78
N TYR A 765 -11.91 -22.26 11.15
CA TYR A 765 -11.80 -20.89 11.67
C TYR A 765 -12.50 -20.72 13.02
N MET A 766 -13.75 -21.21 13.15
CA MET A 766 -14.50 -21.19 14.43
C MET A 766 -13.72 -21.88 15.54
N GLN A 767 -13.11 -23.04 15.26
CA GLN A 767 -12.28 -23.79 16.22
C GLN A 767 -11.01 -23.01 16.60
N ALA A 768 -10.33 -22.39 15.65
CA ALA A 768 -9.15 -21.57 15.91
C ALA A 768 -9.48 -20.36 16.79
N GLN A 769 -10.63 -19.71 16.55
CA GLN A 769 -11.15 -18.62 17.38
C GLN A 769 -11.45 -19.10 18.82
N GLU A 770 -12.12 -20.23 18.99
CA GLU A 770 -12.42 -20.80 20.31
C GLU A 770 -11.12 -21.11 21.08
N GLU A 771 -10.14 -21.71 20.42
CA GLU A 771 -8.84 -22.01 21.03
C GLU A 771 -8.07 -20.74 21.40
N ALA A 772 -8.09 -19.73 20.55
CA ALA A 772 -7.45 -18.43 20.82
C ALA A 772 -8.08 -17.74 22.05
N VAL A 773 -9.42 -17.75 22.16
CA VAL A 773 -10.13 -17.19 23.33
C VAL A 773 -9.80 -17.96 24.60
N LYS A 774 -9.70 -19.28 24.54
CA LYS A 774 -9.31 -20.11 25.68
C LYS A 774 -7.89 -19.78 26.16
N HIS A 775 -6.94 -19.61 25.25
CA HIS A 775 -5.57 -19.21 25.59
C HIS A 775 -5.50 -17.75 26.11
N PHE A 776 -6.35 -16.87 25.59
CA PHE A 776 -6.44 -15.48 26.08
C PHE A 776 -6.85 -15.39 27.55
N GLN A 777 -7.62 -16.38 28.06
CA GLN A 777 -8.01 -16.45 29.48
C GLN A 777 -6.85 -16.87 30.37
N ASP A 778 -5.86 -17.60 29.87
CA ASP A 778 -4.58 -17.85 30.54
C ASP A 778 -3.65 -16.63 30.34
N ARG A 779 -3.75 -15.69 31.27
CA ARG A 779 -3.06 -14.39 31.17
C ARG A 779 -1.54 -14.49 31.14
N GLU A 780 -0.96 -15.50 31.77
CA GLU A 780 0.49 -15.71 31.77
C GLU A 780 0.96 -16.27 30.43
N TRP A 781 0.24 -17.29 29.94
CA TRP A 781 0.53 -17.85 28.62
C TRP A 781 0.40 -16.77 27.53
N TRP A 782 -0.69 -15.95 27.61
CA TRP A 782 -0.94 -14.91 26.62
C TRP A 782 0.15 -13.83 26.62
N ALA A 783 0.53 -13.34 27.80
CA ALA A 783 1.60 -12.34 27.94
C ALA A 783 2.95 -12.87 27.40
N ARG A 784 3.27 -14.12 27.72
CA ARG A 784 4.46 -14.81 27.20
C ARG A 784 4.44 -14.84 25.66
N ALA A 785 3.35 -15.32 25.06
CA ALA A 785 3.20 -15.42 23.62
C ALA A 785 3.23 -14.06 22.92
N ALA A 786 2.62 -13.02 23.54
CA ALA A 786 2.65 -11.65 23.02
C ALA A 786 4.07 -11.06 23.01
N ILE A 787 4.85 -11.24 24.08
CA ILE A 787 6.27 -10.81 24.11
C ILE A 787 7.07 -11.57 23.04
N LEU A 788 6.86 -12.88 22.88
CA LEU A 788 7.56 -13.67 21.85
C LEU A 788 7.20 -13.23 20.43
N ASN A 789 5.93 -12.87 20.14
CA ASN A 789 5.55 -12.30 18.86
C ASN A 789 6.32 -11.00 18.57
N THR A 790 6.39 -10.08 19.53
CA THR A 790 7.19 -8.86 19.39
C THR A 790 8.67 -9.16 19.21
N ALA A 791 9.23 -10.05 20.02
CA ALA A 791 10.65 -10.42 19.98
C ALA A 791 11.09 -11.02 18.65
N HIS A 792 10.22 -11.79 18.00
CA HIS A 792 10.55 -12.47 16.75
C HIS A 792 10.11 -11.70 15.49
N ALA A 793 9.73 -10.40 15.63
CA ALA A 793 9.34 -9.56 14.50
C ALA A 793 10.52 -8.97 13.71
N GLY A 794 11.76 -9.19 14.15
CA GLY A 794 12.98 -8.56 13.57
C GLY A 794 13.15 -8.76 12.07
N LYS A 795 12.84 -9.95 11.56
CA LYS A 795 12.89 -10.27 10.13
C LYS A 795 12.01 -9.35 9.28
N PHE A 796 10.91 -8.85 9.84
CA PHE A 796 9.89 -8.08 9.10
C PHE A 796 10.15 -6.58 9.11
N SER A 797 11.39 -6.14 9.36
CA SER A 797 11.82 -4.76 9.11
C SER A 797 11.95 -4.47 7.61
N SER A 798 11.43 -3.32 7.16
CA SER A 798 11.69 -2.83 5.81
C SER A 798 13.16 -2.49 5.57
N ASP A 799 13.92 -2.20 6.64
CA ASP A 799 15.39 -2.00 6.54
C ASP A 799 16.08 -3.25 5.99
N ARG A 800 15.75 -4.44 6.53
CA ARG A 800 16.25 -5.73 6.00
C ARG A 800 15.83 -5.92 4.54
N THR A 801 14.56 -5.62 4.21
CA THR A 801 14.07 -5.76 2.83
C THR A 801 14.87 -4.87 1.88
N ILE A 802 15.10 -3.61 2.23
CA ILE A 802 15.89 -2.66 1.41
C ILE A 802 17.33 -3.13 1.25
N GLU A 803 17.99 -3.61 2.32
CA GLU A 803 19.36 -4.14 2.20
C GLU A 803 19.44 -5.34 1.22
N GLU A 804 18.40 -6.19 1.18
CA GLU A 804 18.32 -7.29 0.20
C GLU A 804 18.12 -6.77 -1.23
N TYR A 805 17.26 -5.75 -1.46
CA TYR A 805 17.14 -5.10 -2.77
C TYR A 805 18.44 -4.44 -3.21
N VAL A 806 19.11 -3.74 -2.31
CA VAL A 806 20.41 -3.08 -2.60
C VAL A 806 21.44 -4.10 -3.00
N LYS A 807 21.57 -5.18 -2.22
CA LYS A 807 22.59 -6.23 -2.46
C LYS A 807 22.37 -6.96 -3.79
N ASP A 808 21.14 -7.35 -4.09
CA ASP A 808 20.84 -8.31 -5.15
C ASP A 808 20.33 -7.66 -6.45
N ILE A 809 19.79 -6.44 -6.39
CA ILE A 809 19.08 -5.81 -7.52
C ILE A 809 19.63 -4.43 -7.86
N TRP A 810 19.71 -3.51 -6.89
CA TRP A 810 20.05 -2.11 -7.18
C TRP A 810 21.54 -1.80 -7.13
N HIS A 811 22.30 -2.48 -6.31
CA HIS A 811 23.74 -2.26 -6.12
C HIS A 811 24.06 -0.80 -5.80
N LEU A 812 23.40 -0.26 -4.75
CA LEU A 812 23.58 1.11 -4.28
C LEU A 812 24.72 1.20 -3.26
N ASP A 813 25.42 2.33 -3.25
CA ASP A 813 26.37 2.70 -2.19
C ASP A 813 25.77 3.76 -1.28
N LYS A 814 26.13 3.73 0.01
CA LYS A 814 25.67 4.71 1.00
C LYS A 814 26.32 6.06 0.79
N ILE A 815 25.57 7.13 1.06
CA ILE A 815 26.07 8.49 1.08
C ILE A 815 26.87 8.70 2.37
N GLU A 816 28.03 9.31 2.31
CA GLU A 816 28.84 9.67 3.46
C GLU A 816 28.50 11.11 3.91
N MET A 817 27.93 11.27 5.13
CA MET A 817 27.55 12.57 5.71
C MET A 817 28.60 13.08 6.70
#